data_b3c785d30fb63010889b51ce6ee3dcc3
#
_entry.id   b3c785d30fb63010889b51ce6ee3dcc3
#
_cell.length_a   1.000
_cell.length_b   1.000
_cell.length_c   1.000
_cell.angle_alpha   90.00
_cell.angle_beta   90.00
_cell.angle_gamma   90.00
#
_symmetry.space_group_name_H-M   'P 1'
#
loop_
_entity.id
_entity.type
_entity.pdbx_description
1 polymer ?
#
loop_
_entity_poly.entity_id
_entity_poly.type
_entity_poly.pdbx_seq_one_letter_code
_entity_poly.pdbx_strand_id
1 'polypeptide(L)'
;MRVQYFSDEYISETETVDLIEKVSEKYKDIEGKILYKFPSIKELDKKVIVPDILIASEIMGIIVIVVDAMQVLREAEMDIFKEKIEIIDNYIYTSLMKNRNLKQNARSLKISVTTLGYCPNLSIDLEDENIFCSVSSILEYIDKIDELCTEEVVEEAIASLEQATAMIKPKERILGKEDKNTKAQLLKEIETQIARFDDEQRLSALTLLNGPQRIRGLAGSGKTIILCLKAANLHMIYPEAVVLYTFYTKSLYDYIIQLITRFYMKMTDGQIPDFENKVKVMHAWGGRQVPGVYYNACKNNGISPITFGEAKKHGNAFKYICEKFVDATQYDANKMYDYVLIDEAQDFDISFYQLCRSIVKDDHIIWCYDEVQNIFDVILQNPKETFANKYDPKGIDLIEEQKKYPRMRNDIVLHKSYRNVKKILLVAVALGFGIYNDKLIQALENNKHWEDLGFTVVEGDCSKEERVIIERNEKASPLVVDESRIEDCIRIFQAPDFSQELDWIAKEIEKAITVDKLLPEDIAVICLDETNSFNYFNRLEQRLEAKSIATYNVMDRDYVKGFYREGNVTLSSIFKAKGNEAAMVFVIGCDVFGDKKDSRIMRNKVFTAFTRAKIWLRISGTGEECLKQMLYEMNQLKEHEFKFDFLNKPTHLLDKDWNERSENYDNEQAFYEELLEMSRKKGISVDRILQMYTQKKKEDEKIDE
;
A
#
# COMPACT_ATOMS: atom_id res chain seq x y z
N MET A 1 5.51 -1.28 25.15
CA MET A 1 5.53 -2.07 23.90
C MET A 1 4.25 -1.87 23.11
N ARG A 2 4.30 -1.92 21.76
CA ARG A 2 3.15 -1.75 20.85
C ARG A 2 2.65 -3.11 20.37
N VAL A 3 1.35 -3.39 20.49
CA VAL A 3 0.74 -4.65 20.04
C VAL A 3 0.20 -4.52 18.62
N GLN A 4 0.43 -5.54 17.77
CA GLN A 4 -0.06 -5.63 16.41
C GLN A 4 -0.71 -7.00 16.17
N TYR A 5 -1.93 -7.02 15.60
CA TYR A 5 -2.70 -8.23 15.33
C TYR A 5 -2.79 -8.49 13.83
N PHE A 6 -2.45 -9.70 13.38
CA PHE A 6 -2.41 -10.07 11.95
C PHE A 6 -3.50 -11.05 11.52
N SER A 7 -4.22 -11.67 12.45
CA SER A 7 -5.34 -12.55 12.14
C SER A 7 -6.46 -12.37 13.15
N ASP A 8 -7.70 -12.51 12.71
CA ASP A 8 -8.89 -12.59 13.54
C ASP A 8 -9.24 -14.02 13.95
N GLU A 9 -8.65 -15.01 13.26
CA GLU A 9 -8.74 -16.40 13.68
C GLU A 9 -8.10 -16.52 15.08
N TYR A 10 -8.86 -16.97 16.06
CA TYR A 10 -8.40 -17.20 17.45
C TYR A 10 -8.30 -15.97 18.36
N ILE A 11 -8.80 -14.79 18.00
CA ILE A 11 -8.95 -13.67 18.97
C ILE A 11 -9.87 -14.08 20.16
N SER A 12 -10.62 -15.15 20.00
CA SER A 12 -11.44 -15.75 21.05
C SER A 12 -10.67 -16.64 22.07
N GLU A 13 -9.37 -16.88 21.87
CA GLU A 13 -8.53 -17.60 22.83
C GLU A 13 -8.17 -16.65 23.99
N THR A 14 -8.97 -16.70 25.05
CA THR A 14 -8.85 -15.83 26.24
C THR A 14 -7.46 -15.85 26.86
N GLU A 15 -6.80 -17.03 26.84
CA GLU A 15 -5.51 -17.26 27.46
C GLU A 15 -4.36 -16.55 26.73
N THR A 16 -4.36 -16.58 25.39
CA THR A 16 -3.34 -15.89 24.58
C THR A 16 -3.47 -14.37 24.70
N VAL A 17 -4.71 -13.90 24.73
CA VAL A 17 -5.01 -12.46 24.90
C VAL A 17 -4.59 -11.99 26.29
N ASP A 18 -4.90 -12.75 27.35
CA ASP A 18 -4.48 -12.43 28.72
C ASP A 18 -2.95 -12.33 28.83
N LEU A 19 -2.21 -13.23 28.17
CA LEU A 19 -0.76 -13.18 28.13
C LEU A 19 -0.25 -11.90 27.43
N ILE A 20 -0.81 -11.56 26.25
CA ILE A 20 -0.45 -10.34 25.51
C ILE A 20 -0.69 -9.09 26.36
N GLU A 21 -1.84 -9.01 27.01
CA GLU A 21 -2.20 -7.86 27.85
C GLU A 21 -1.25 -7.72 29.03
N LYS A 22 -0.94 -8.80 29.75
CA LYS A 22 -0.01 -8.78 30.89
C LYS A 22 1.43 -8.46 30.49
N VAL A 23 1.90 -8.98 29.35
CA VAL A 23 3.21 -8.62 28.79
C VAL A 23 3.23 -7.14 28.40
N SER A 24 2.22 -6.67 27.68
CA SER A 24 2.12 -5.28 27.27
C SER A 24 2.06 -4.31 28.45
N GLU A 25 1.32 -4.64 29.50
CA GLU A 25 1.20 -3.82 30.71
C GLU A 25 2.51 -3.78 31.50
N LYS A 26 3.14 -4.94 31.71
CA LYS A 26 4.40 -5.03 32.48
C LYS A 26 5.54 -4.28 31.82
N TYR A 27 5.62 -4.36 30.48
CA TYR A 27 6.73 -3.78 29.70
C TYR A 27 6.28 -2.54 28.90
N LYS A 28 5.26 -1.80 29.36
CA LYS A 28 4.72 -0.60 28.66
C LYS A 28 5.75 0.48 28.37
N ASP A 29 6.73 0.65 29.30
CA ASP A 29 7.77 1.68 29.20
C ASP A 29 8.99 1.21 28.38
N ILE A 30 8.98 -0.02 27.89
CA ILE A 30 10.04 -0.58 27.04
C ILE A 30 9.66 -0.40 25.58
N GLU A 31 10.59 0.13 24.78
CA GLU A 31 10.45 0.18 23.34
C GLU A 31 10.51 -1.23 22.74
N GLY A 32 9.52 -1.56 21.92
CA GLY A 32 9.41 -2.88 21.31
C GLY A 32 8.01 -3.17 20.79
N LYS A 33 7.86 -4.33 20.16
CA LYS A 33 6.64 -4.78 19.50
C LYS A 33 6.22 -6.16 19.98
N ILE A 34 4.90 -6.35 20.09
CA ILE A 34 4.27 -7.64 20.32
C ILE A 34 3.42 -7.94 19.09
N LEU A 35 3.76 -9.00 18.37
CA LEU A 35 3.15 -9.38 17.10
C LEU A 35 2.35 -10.66 17.31
N TYR A 36 1.01 -10.58 17.17
CA TYR A 36 0.11 -11.73 17.30
C TYR A 36 -0.09 -12.43 15.97
N LYS A 37 0.10 -13.77 15.94
CA LYS A 37 0.00 -14.60 14.73
C LYS A 37 0.96 -14.17 13.61
N PHE A 38 2.23 -14.03 13.95
CA PHE A 38 3.30 -13.63 13.03
C PHE A 38 4.64 -14.33 13.37
N PRO A 39 5.47 -14.71 12.40
CA PRO A 39 5.19 -14.78 10.95
C PRO A 39 4.43 -16.03 10.53
N SER A 40 3.83 -16.05 9.34
CA SER A 40 3.28 -17.27 8.76
C SER A 40 4.38 -18.11 8.09
N ILE A 41 4.51 -19.37 8.48
CA ILE A 41 5.58 -20.28 8.07
C ILE A 41 4.97 -21.42 7.25
N LYS A 42 5.47 -21.66 6.03
CA LYS A 42 5.09 -22.81 5.22
C LYS A 42 6.32 -23.65 4.89
N GLU A 43 6.36 -24.86 5.42
CA GLU A 43 7.33 -25.86 4.96
C GLU A 43 6.83 -26.59 3.70
N LEU A 44 7.77 -27.17 2.93
CA LEU A 44 7.46 -27.99 1.76
C LEU A 44 6.44 -29.06 2.13
N ASP A 45 5.29 -29.07 1.43
CA ASP A 45 4.19 -30.06 1.55
C ASP A 45 3.50 -30.16 2.92
N LYS A 46 3.70 -29.18 3.83
CA LYS A 46 3.08 -29.14 5.16
C LYS A 46 2.06 -28.01 5.32
N LYS A 47 1.25 -28.11 6.37
CA LYS A 47 0.35 -27.03 6.80
C LYS A 47 1.16 -25.79 7.16
N VAL A 48 0.55 -24.62 6.95
CA VAL A 48 1.09 -23.35 7.45
C VAL A 48 1.11 -23.38 8.97
N ILE A 49 2.25 -23.09 9.57
CA ILE A 49 2.44 -22.96 11.01
C ILE A 49 2.64 -21.49 11.33
N VAL A 50 1.97 -20.99 12.36
CA VAL A 50 2.08 -19.59 12.78
C VAL A 50 2.33 -19.61 14.29
N PRO A 51 3.40 -18.95 14.79
CA PRO A 51 3.56 -18.75 16.22
C PRO A 51 2.44 -17.85 16.75
N ASP A 52 2.09 -18.02 18.01
CA ASP A 52 0.99 -17.28 18.59
C ASP A 52 1.39 -15.84 18.91
N ILE A 53 2.58 -15.66 19.49
CA ILE A 53 3.11 -14.35 19.89
C ILE A 53 4.59 -14.27 19.51
N LEU A 54 5.00 -13.14 18.93
CA LEU A 54 6.40 -12.76 18.80
C LEU A 54 6.62 -11.42 19.46
N ILE A 55 7.56 -11.36 20.41
CA ILE A 55 8.01 -10.13 21.08
C ILE A 55 9.36 -9.76 20.50
N ALA A 56 9.54 -8.49 20.17
CA ALA A 56 10.79 -7.97 19.64
C ALA A 56 11.15 -6.66 20.34
N SER A 57 12.30 -6.58 20.99
CA SER A 57 12.79 -5.36 21.62
C SER A 57 14.31 -5.34 21.74
N GLU A 58 14.88 -4.15 22.00
CA GLU A 58 16.32 -3.95 22.15
C GLU A 58 16.92 -4.70 23.37
N ILE A 59 16.12 -4.89 24.41
CA ILE A 59 16.58 -5.47 25.68
C ILE A 59 16.16 -6.94 25.88
N MET A 60 15.33 -7.48 24.99
CA MET A 60 14.84 -8.88 25.08
C MET A 60 15.19 -9.70 23.83
N GLY A 61 15.68 -9.06 22.77
CA GLY A 61 15.86 -9.72 21.48
C GLY A 61 14.52 -10.13 20.86
N ILE A 62 14.47 -11.33 20.28
CA ILE A 62 13.27 -11.95 19.71
C ILE A 62 12.83 -13.08 20.66
N ILE A 63 11.62 -12.94 21.21
CA ILE A 63 10.99 -14.01 22.00
C ILE A 63 9.75 -14.50 21.21
N VAL A 64 9.70 -15.78 20.96
CA VAL A 64 8.57 -16.43 20.28
C VAL A 64 7.82 -17.28 21.29
N ILE A 65 6.49 -17.14 21.35
CA ILE A 65 5.67 -17.94 22.24
C ILE A 65 4.66 -18.74 21.43
N VAL A 66 4.66 -20.04 21.62
CA VAL A 66 3.74 -21.00 21.02
C VAL A 66 2.76 -21.44 22.09
N VAL A 67 1.46 -21.31 21.84
CA VAL A 67 0.41 -21.63 22.81
C VAL A 67 -0.25 -22.94 22.42
N ASP A 68 -0.53 -23.79 23.41
CA ASP A 68 -1.37 -24.97 23.25
C ASP A 68 -2.41 -25.06 24.38
N ALA A 69 -3.66 -25.27 24.01
CA ALA A 69 -4.79 -25.29 24.94
C ALA A 69 -5.04 -26.67 25.59
N MET A 70 -4.07 -27.58 25.56
CA MET A 70 -4.22 -28.92 26.15
C MET A 70 -4.62 -28.84 27.64
N GLN A 71 -5.61 -29.63 28.03
CA GLN A 71 -6.14 -29.70 29.40
C GLN A 71 -5.58 -30.83 30.21
N VAL A 72 -5.07 -31.86 29.56
CA VAL A 72 -4.52 -33.06 30.16
C VAL A 72 -3.19 -33.40 29.49
N LEU A 73 -2.17 -33.62 30.31
CA LEU A 73 -0.86 -34.01 29.82
C LEU A 73 -0.90 -35.44 29.24
N ARG A 74 -0.75 -35.51 27.89
CA ARG A 74 -0.56 -36.76 27.17
C ARG A 74 0.79 -36.69 26.47
N GLU A 75 1.60 -37.75 26.65
CA GLU A 75 2.96 -37.78 26.09
C GLU A 75 2.99 -37.51 24.58
N ALA A 76 2.10 -38.15 23.82
CA ALA A 76 2.03 -37.94 22.36
C ALA A 76 1.61 -36.52 21.95
N GLU A 77 0.75 -35.83 22.69
CA GLU A 77 0.35 -34.45 22.43
C GLU A 77 1.49 -33.51 22.79
N MET A 78 2.21 -33.76 23.87
CA MET A 78 3.38 -32.97 24.27
C MET A 78 4.53 -33.15 23.27
N ASP A 79 4.77 -34.34 22.74
CA ASP A 79 5.79 -34.56 21.69
C ASP A 79 5.48 -33.77 20.43
N ILE A 80 4.22 -33.74 19.97
CA ILE A 80 3.77 -32.93 18.83
C ILE A 80 3.95 -31.44 19.12
N PHE A 81 3.67 -31.01 20.35
CA PHE A 81 3.84 -29.61 20.75
C PHE A 81 5.32 -29.21 20.75
N LYS A 82 6.20 -30.05 21.29
CA LYS A 82 7.66 -29.84 21.26
C LYS A 82 8.19 -29.79 19.83
N GLU A 83 7.75 -30.70 18.95
CA GLU A 83 8.12 -30.68 17.54
C GLU A 83 7.69 -29.36 16.86
N LYS A 84 6.49 -28.84 17.17
CA LYS A 84 6.01 -27.55 16.67
C LYS A 84 6.94 -26.39 17.13
N ILE A 85 7.36 -26.38 18.40
CA ILE A 85 8.28 -25.38 18.95
C ILE A 85 9.63 -25.44 18.20
N GLU A 86 10.20 -26.63 18.02
CA GLU A 86 11.48 -26.82 17.32
C GLU A 86 11.42 -26.37 15.86
N ILE A 87 10.32 -26.67 15.15
CA ILE A 87 10.11 -26.22 13.77
C ILE A 87 10.12 -24.69 13.70
N ILE A 88 9.39 -24.04 14.60
CA ILE A 88 9.28 -22.57 14.65
C ILE A 88 10.64 -21.97 14.98
N ASP A 89 11.34 -22.46 15.99
CA ASP A 89 12.67 -21.98 16.40
C ASP A 89 13.67 -22.08 15.25
N ASN A 90 13.80 -23.24 14.63
CA ASN A 90 14.67 -23.48 13.48
C ASN A 90 14.35 -22.55 12.31
N TYR A 91 13.07 -22.32 12.02
CA TYR A 91 12.65 -21.44 10.93
C TYR A 91 13.03 -19.98 11.22
N ILE A 92 12.69 -19.47 12.40
CA ILE A 92 13.01 -18.11 12.82
C ILE A 92 14.53 -17.88 12.75
N TYR A 93 15.30 -18.76 13.39
CA TYR A 93 16.76 -18.65 13.42
C TYR A 93 17.35 -18.70 12.01
N THR A 94 16.93 -19.67 11.18
CA THR A 94 17.43 -19.83 9.81
C THR A 94 17.05 -18.63 8.93
N SER A 95 15.85 -18.10 9.10
CA SER A 95 15.39 -16.92 8.35
C SER A 95 16.23 -15.69 8.67
N LEU A 96 16.52 -15.45 9.94
CA LEU A 96 17.41 -14.37 10.38
C LEU A 96 18.86 -14.57 9.91
N MET A 97 19.35 -15.82 9.93
CA MET A 97 20.67 -16.18 9.45
C MET A 97 20.86 -16.01 7.93
N LYS A 98 19.79 -15.95 7.13
CA LYS A 98 19.87 -15.62 5.70
C LYS A 98 20.26 -14.13 5.48
N ASN A 99 19.99 -13.26 6.44
CA ASN A 99 20.29 -11.84 6.37
C ASN A 99 21.72 -11.54 6.85
N ARG A 100 22.57 -11.01 5.96
CA ARG A 100 23.97 -10.68 6.28
C ARG A 100 24.12 -9.59 7.33
N ASN A 101 23.18 -8.65 7.40
CA ASN A 101 23.24 -7.53 8.34
C ASN A 101 23.00 -7.97 9.78
N LEU A 102 22.24 -9.07 9.98
CA LEU A 102 21.95 -9.64 11.29
C LEU A 102 23.03 -10.62 11.79
N LYS A 103 23.98 -11.00 10.95
CA LYS A 103 25.06 -11.91 11.37
C LYS A 103 26.10 -11.17 12.20
N GLN A 104 26.41 -11.70 13.35
CA GLN A 104 27.61 -11.34 14.11
C GLN A 104 28.83 -12.09 13.56
N ASN A 105 28.65 -13.38 13.23
CA ASN A 105 29.64 -14.23 12.57
C ASN A 105 28.95 -15.31 11.72
N ALA A 106 29.68 -16.32 11.24
CA ALA A 106 29.13 -17.38 10.38
C ALA A 106 28.08 -18.26 11.09
N ARG A 107 28.00 -18.23 12.43
CA ARG A 107 27.17 -19.13 13.24
C ARG A 107 26.33 -18.42 14.29
N SER A 108 26.43 -17.10 14.44
CA SER A 108 25.68 -16.34 15.44
C SER A 108 25.04 -15.09 14.87
N LEU A 109 23.93 -14.69 15.44
CA LEU A 109 23.17 -13.49 15.16
C LEU A 109 23.63 -12.34 16.09
N LYS A 110 23.34 -11.11 15.70
CA LYS A 110 23.47 -9.89 16.52
C LYS A 110 22.30 -9.68 17.49
N ILE A 111 21.33 -10.56 17.45
CA ILE A 111 20.12 -10.55 18.26
C ILE A 111 19.84 -11.97 18.75
N SER A 112 19.46 -12.13 20.00
CA SER A 112 19.06 -13.43 20.52
C SER A 112 17.68 -13.84 20.02
N VAL A 113 17.47 -15.16 19.93
CA VAL A 113 16.17 -15.75 19.62
C VAL A 113 15.87 -16.78 20.69
N THR A 114 14.72 -16.65 21.31
CA THR A 114 14.24 -17.56 22.37
C THR A 114 12.83 -18.02 22.01
N THR A 115 12.60 -19.32 21.94
CA THR A 115 11.27 -19.89 21.68
C THR A 115 10.74 -20.60 22.91
N LEU A 116 9.53 -20.21 23.33
CA LEU A 116 8.85 -20.69 24.54
C LEU A 116 7.53 -21.37 24.20
N GLY A 117 7.18 -22.39 24.96
CA GLY A 117 5.85 -23.00 24.97
C GLY A 117 4.98 -22.49 26.11
N TYR A 118 3.68 -22.32 25.87
CA TYR A 118 2.70 -21.93 26.89
C TYR A 118 1.49 -22.85 26.87
N CYS A 119 1.24 -23.55 27.98
CA CYS A 119 0.12 -24.47 28.18
C CYS A 119 -0.77 -24.00 29.34
N PRO A 120 -1.60 -22.98 29.14
CA PRO A 120 -2.36 -22.31 30.22
C PRO A 120 -3.33 -23.20 31.00
N ASN A 121 -3.81 -24.27 30.38
CA ASN A 121 -4.84 -25.13 30.96
C ASN A 121 -4.28 -26.35 31.70
N LEU A 122 -2.95 -26.51 31.73
CA LEU A 122 -2.29 -27.53 32.52
C LEU A 122 -2.04 -27.02 33.93
N SER A 123 -2.49 -27.80 34.93
CA SER A 123 -2.29 -27.47 36.38
C SER A 123 -1.06 -28.18 36.95
N ILE A 124 -0.03 -28.40 36.16
CA ILE A 124 1.16 -29.17 36.53
C ILE A 124 2.39 -28.35 36.19
N ASP A 125 3.34 -28.26 37.11
CA ASP A 125 4.65 -27.71 36.77
C ASP A 125 5.40 -28.76 35.92
N LEU A 126 5.75 -28.31 34.71
CA LEU A 126 6.55 -29.14 33.80
C LEU A 126 8.04 -28.96 34.14
N GLU A 127 8.79 -30.07 34.11
CA GLU A 127 10.26 -30.05 34.31
C GLU A 127 11.01 -29.55 33.04
N ASP A 128 10.34 -28.86 32.14
CA ASP A 128 10.91 -28.36 30.88
C ASP A 128 11.25 -26.88 31.04
N GLU A 129 12.50 -26.52 30.79
CA GLU A 129 13.02 -25.15 30.99
C GLU A 129 12.36 -24.10 30.09
N ASN A 130 11.71 -24.52 28.97
CA ASN A 130 11.13 -23.62 27.95
C ASN A 130 9.60 -23.75 27.80
N ILE A 131 8.93 -24.60 28.59
CA ILE A 131 7.47 -24.76 28.53
C ILE A 131 6.84 -24.37 29.88
N PHE A 132 5.92 -23.44 29.84
CA PHE A 132 5.31 -22.83 31.02
C PHE A 132 3.80 -23.06 31.07
N CYS A 133 3.26 -23.17 32.27
CA CYS A 133 1.82 -23.31 32.51
C CYS A 133 1.18 -22.07 33.13
N SER A 134 1.96 -21.05 33.48
CA SER A 134 1.47 -19.80 34.05
C SER A 134 2.10 -18.57 33.37
N VAL A 135 1.33 -17.48 33.27
CA VAL A 135 1.84 -16.21 32.78
C VAL A 135 2.95 -15.67 33.70
N SER A 136 2.82 -15.86 35.01
CA SER A 136 3.83 -15.39 35.96
C SER A 136 5.20 -16.01 35.69
N SER A 137 5.25 -17.33 35.42
CA SER A 137 6.51 -18.04 35.13
C SER A 137 7.14 -17.54 33.80
N ILE A 138 6.32 -17.26 32.78
CA ILE A 138 6.81 -16.65 31.53
C ILE A 138 7.41 -15.27 31.81
N LEU A 139 6.71 -14.42 32.57
CA LEU A 139 7.20 -13.08 32.91
C LEU A 139 8.48 -13.10 33.76
N GLU A 140 8.61 -14.07 34.67
CA GLU A 140 9.84 -14.28 35.47
C GLU A 140 11.00 -14.78 34.59
N TYR A 141 10.70 -15.56 33.55
CA TYR A 141 11.72 -15.98 32.58
C TYR A 141 12.18 -14.80 31.73
N ILE A 142 11.25 -14.00 31.21
CA ILE A 142 11.55 -12.82 30.41
C ILE A 142 12.37 -11.80 31.20
N ASP A 143 12.09 -11.60 32.49
CA ASP A 143 12.86 -10.69 33.37
C ASP A 143 14.34 -11.09 33.55
N LYS A 144 14.70 -12.33 33.26
CA LYS A 144 16.09 -12.82 33.33
C LYS A 144 16.86 -12.64 32.02
N ILE A 145 16.18 -12.27 30.96
CA ILE A 145 16.80 -11.99 29.64
C ILE A 145 17.48 -10.62 29.76
N ASP A 146 18.78 -10.59 29.55
CA ASP A 146 19.59 -9.36 29.50
C ASP A 146 20.27 -9.29 28.14
N GLU A 147 19.55 -8.79 27.17
CA GLU A 147 20.02 -8.57 25.79
C GLU A 147 20.26 -7.09 25.56
N LEU A 148 21.22 -6.76 24.73
CA LEU A 148 21.48 -5.39 24.31
C LEU A 148 21.75 -5.35 22.81
N CYS A 149 20.72 -5.03 22.05
CA CYS A 149 20.83 -4.76 20.62
C CYS A 149 20.28 -3.37 20.27
N THR A 150 20.46 -2.91 19.06
CA THR A 150 19.97 -1.59 18.63
C THR A 150 18.59 -1.72 17.99
N GLU A 151 17.79 -0.64 18.02
CA GLU A 151 16.50 -0.55 17.32
C GLU A 151 16.63 -0.99 15.85
N GLU A 152 17.72 -0.58 15.17
CA GLU A 152 17.98 -0.95 13.79
C GLU A 152 18.10 -2.47 13.60
N VAL A 153 18.70 -3.19 14.54
CA VAL A 153 18.83 -4.65 14.51
C VAL A 153 17.48 -5.33 14.73
N VAL A 154 16.67 -4.80 15.66
CA VAL A 154 15.31 -5.30 15.92
C VAL A 154 14.43 -5.12 14.66
N GLU A 155 14.40 -3.93 14.08
CA GLU A 155 13.63 -3.66 12.86
C GLU A 155 14.09 -4.51 11.68
N GLU A 156 15.41 -4.71 11.52
CA GLU A 156 15.98 -5.60 10.49
C GLU A 156 15.57 -7.06 10.71
N ALA A 157 15.48 -7.50 11.97
CA ALA A 157 15.03 -8.85 12.30
C ALA A 157 13.55 -9.06 11.95
N ILE A 158 12.68 -8.14 12.38
CA ILE A 158 11.25 -8.19 12.04
C ILE A 158 11.09 -8.17 10.53
N ALA A 159 11.74 -7.25 9.85
CA ALA A 159 11.67 -7.12 8.41
C ALA A 159 12.17 -8.38 7.66
N SER A 160 13.15 -9.10 8.22
CA SER A 160 13.62 -10.39 7.68
C SER A 160 12.57 -11.48 7.81
N LEU A 161 11.82 -11.49 8.92
CA LEU A 161 10.73 -12.44 9.18
C LEU A 161 9.48 -12.15 8.35
N GLU A 162 9.22 -10.90 8.00
CA GLU A 162 8.16 -10.52 7.05
C GLU A 162 8.38 -11.09 5.66
N GLN A 163 9.60 -11.52 5.38
CA GLN A 163 10.05 -11.90 4.04
C GLN A 163 9.84 -10.81 2.97
N ALA A 164 9.41 -9.63 3.39
CA ALA A 164 9.24 -8.45 2.56
C ALA A 164 10.57 -7.75 2.25
N THR A 165 11.55 -7.83 3.14
CA THR A 165 12.92 -7.38 2.89
C THR A 165 13.56 -8.16 1.75
N ALA A 166 14.23 -7.49 0.86
CA ALA A 166 14.83 -8.01 -0.37
C ALA A 166 13.87 -8.26 -1.53
N MET A 167 12.63 -7.78 -1.46
CA MET A 167 11.68 -7.93 -2.57
C MET A 167 11.75 -6.79 -3.56
N ILE A 168 12.12 -5.60 -3.10
CA ILE A 168 12.55 -4.50 -3.96
C ILE A 168 14.09 -4.57 -4.01
N LYS A 169 14.62 -5.61 -4.64
CA LYS A 169 16.06 -5.61 -4.92
C LYS A 169 16.37 -4.44 -5.83
N PRO A 170 17.35 -3.59 -5.46
CA PRO A 170 17.91 -2.63 -6.40
C PRO A 170 18.29 -3.35 -7.69
N LYS A 171 17.99 -2.73 -8.83
CA LYS A 171 18.46 -3.30 -10.11
C LYS A 171 19.99 -3.46 -10.06
N GLU A 172 20.48 -4.58 -10.57
CA GLU A 172 21.92 -4.78 -10.69
C GLU A 172 22.47 -3.76 -11.69
N ARG A 173 23.38 -2.92 -11.21
CA ARG A 173 24.10 -1.92 -12.02
C ARG A 173 25.59 -2.18 -11.90
N ILE A 174 26.26 -2.28 -13.03
CA ILE A 174 27.73 -2.43 -13.07
C ILE A 174 28.32 -1.02 -12.92
N LEU A 175 28.68 -0.66 -11.69
CA LEU A 175 29.25 0.65 -11.35
C LEU A 175 30.68 0.47 -10.85
N GLY A 176 31.62 1.26 -11.38
CA GLY A 176 32.98 1.33 -10.95
C GLY A 176 33.21 2.23 -9.73
N LYS A 177 34.43 2.27 -9.21
CA LYS A 177 34.79 3.18 -8.11
C LYS A 177 34.68 4.67 -8.50
N GLU A 178 34.85 4.97 -9.77
CA GLU A 178 34.74 6.29 -10.39
C GLU A 178 33.30 6.79 -10.47
N ASP A 179 32.33 5.89 -10.43
CA ASP A 179 30.90 6.21 -10.60
C ASP A 179 30.20 6.69 -9.32
N LYS A 180 30.93 6.91 -8.22
CA LYS A 180 30.36 7.26 -6.90
C LYS A 180 29.44 8.48 -6.89
N ASN A 181 29.65 9.43 -7.79
CA ASN A 181 28.87 10.66 -7.88
C ASN A 181 27.84 10.66 -9.02
N THR A 182 27.64 9.51 -9.68
CA THR A 182 26.65 9.39 -10.76
C THR A 182 25.23 9.26 -10.23
N LYS A 183 24.23 9.61 -11.07
CA LYS A 183 22.83 9.39 -10.75
C LYS A 183 22.49 7.91 -10.53
N ALA A 184 23.15 7.01 -11.25
CA ALA A 184 22.96 5.58 -11.08
C ALA A 184 23.39 5.08 -9.69
N GLN A 185 24.48 5.62 -9.12
CA GLN A 185 24.90 5.27 -7.76
C GLN A 185 23.89 5.80 -6.71
N LEU A 186 23.44 7.05 -6.86
CA LEU A 186 22.41 7.62 -5.99
C LEU A 186 21.11 6.81 -6.04
N LEU A 187 20.68 6.42 -7.25
CA LEU A 187 19.48 5.59 -7.42
C LEU A 187 19.60 4.26 -6.69
N LYS A 188 20.75 3.59 -6.79
CA LYS A 188 21.03 2.34 -6.07
C LYS A 188 20.94 2.50 -4.56
N GLU A 189 21.47 3.59 -4.02
CA GLU A 189 21.39 3.91 -2.58
C GLU A 189 19.93 4.10 -2.13
N ILE A 190 19.14 4.88 -2.88
CA ILE A 190 17.73 5.13 -2.61
C ILE A 190 16.90 3.83 -2.72
N GLU A 191 17.10 3.03 -3.77
CA GLU A 191 16.42 1.74 -3.93
C GLU A 191 16.69 0.81 -2.75
N THR A 192 17.87 0.89 -2.15
CA THR A 192 18.24 0.11 -0.95
C THR A 192 17.48 0.61 0.29
N GLN A 193 17.26 1.91 0.43
CA GLN A 193 16.51 2.48 1.57
C GLN A 193 15.02 2.10 1.53
N ILE A 194 14.43 2.03 0.32
CA ILE A 194 12.99 1.74 0.12
C ILE A 194 12.64 0.26 0.45
N ALA A 195 13.61 -0.60 0.61
CA ALA A 195 13.42 -2.06 0.68
C ALA A 195 12.71 -2.57 1.95
N ARG A 196 12.27 -1.70 2.87
CA ARG A 196 11.62 -2.09 4.13
C ARG A 196 10.21 -1.52 4.23
N PHE A 197 9.27 -2.34 4.69
CA PHE A 197 7.94 -1.88 5.07
C PHE A 197 7.96 -1.18 6.43
N ASP A 198 7.16 -0.14 6.56
CA ASP A 198 6.80 0.40 7.87
C ASP A 198 5.65 -0.41 8.51
N ASP A 199 5.30 -0.07 9.76
CA ASP A 199 4.27 -0.77 10.52
C ASP A 199 2.89 -0.73 9.83
N GLU A 200 2.52 0.39 9.19
CA GLU A 200 1.23 0.52 8.50
C GLU A 200 1.19 -0.32 7.23
N GLN A 201 2.26 -0.30 6.45
CA GLN A 201 2.39 -1.15 5.28
C GLN A 201 2.36 -2.64 5.65
N ARG A 202 3.07 -3.01 6.72
CA ARG A 202 3.10 -4.37 7.26
C ARG A 202 1.71 -4.84 7.68
N LEU A 203 1.03 -4.05 8.50
CA LEU A 203 -0.33 -4.34 8.93
C LEU A 203 -1.26 -4.46 7.73
N SER A 204 -1.19 -3.51 6.79
CA SER A 204 -2.04 -3.56 5.58
C SER A 204 -1.83 -4.81 4.76
N ALA A 205 -0.58 -5.24 4.58
CA ALA A 205 -0.22 -6.37 3.72
C ALA A 205 -0.52 -7.73 4.36
N LEU A 206 -0.21 -7.90 5.65
CA LEU A 206 -0.22 -9.19 6.32
C LEU A 206 -1.51 -9.45 7.12
N THR A 207 -2.26 -8.41 7.49
CA THR A 207 -3.54 -8.58 8.20
C THR A 207 -4.54 -9.34 7.33
N LEU A 208 -5.10 -10.40 7.87
CA LEU A 208 -6.15 -11.22 7.26
C LEU A 208 -7.46 -10.98 8.01
N LEU A 209 -8.36 -10.21 7.40
CA LEU A 209 -9.70 -9.96 7.90
C LEU A 209 -10.71 -10.86 7.18
N ASN A 210 -11.63 -11.41 7.92
CA ASN A 210 -12.79 -12.11 7.37
C ASN A 210 -13.89 -11.10 7.01
N GLY A 211 -13.59 -10.20 6.05
CA GLY A 211 -14.48 -9.13 5.64
C GLY A 211 -13.80 -8.10 4.74
N PRO A 212 -14.48 -6.98 4.47
CA PRO A 212 -14.00 -5.93 3.58
C PRO A 212 -12.87 -5.11 4.21
N GLN A 213 -11.89 -4.70 3.37
CA GLN A 213 -10.77 -3.86 3.79
C GLN A 213 -10.49 -2.75 2.79
N ARG A 214 -10.40 -1.50 3.26
CA ARG A 214 -10.02 -0.33 2.48
C ARG A 214 -8.60 0.12 2.83
N ILE A 215 -7.78 0.40 1.79
CA ILE A 215 -6.41 0.91 1.96
C ILE A 215 -6.27 2.19 1.14
N ARG A 216 -5.92 3.29 1.79
CA ARG A 216 -5.78 4.61 1.17
C ARG A 216 -4.36 5.14 1.34
N GLY A 217 -3.93 6.03 0.47
CA GLY A 217 -2.64 6.69 0.59
C GLY A 217 -2.23 7.42 -0.69
N LEU A 218 -1.33 8.38 -0.55
CA LEU A 218 -0.77 9.12 -1.68
C LEU A 218 0.02 8.24 -2.65
N ALA A 219 0.36 8.85 -3.79
CA ALA A 219 1.33 8.29 -4.72
C ALA A 219 2.60 7.84 -4.00
N GLY A 220 3.07 6.62 -4.28
CA GLY A 220 4.29 6.09 -3.71
C GLY A 220 4.20 5.53 -2.30
N SER A 221 3.01 5.40 -1.71
CA SER A 221 2.82 4.75 -0.41
C SER A 221 2.92 3.22 -0.45
N GLY A 222 3.09 2.60 -1.63
CA GLY A 222 3.30 1.15 -1.76
C GLY A 222 2.03 0.32 -1.93
N LYS A 223 0.87 0.90 -2.22
CA LYS A 223 -0.43 0.23 -2.36
C LYS A 223 -0.39 -1.05 -3.21
N THR A 224 0.11 -0.97 -4.44
CA THR A 224 0.24 -2.13 -5.34
C THR A 224 1.11 -3.24 -4.74
N ILE A 225 2.23 -2.88 -4.09
CA ILE A 225 3.13 -3.84 -3.45
C ILE A 225 2.43 -4.53 -2.28
N ILE A 226 1.70 -3.77 -1.47
CA ILE A 226 0.89 -4.28 -0.35
C ILE A 226 -0.16 -5.28 -0.85
N LEU A 227 -0.93 -4.93 -1.89
CA LEU A 227 -1.93 -5.84 -2.45
C LEU A 227 -1.32 -7.10 -3.06
N CYS A 228 -0.17 -6.99 -3.74
CA CYS A 228 0.53 -8.16 -4.28
C CYS A 228 1.03 -9.10 -3.17
N LEU A 229 1.58 -8.53 -2.08
CA LEU A 229 1.99 -9.32 -0.92
C LEU A 229 0.77 -9.97 -0.25
N LYS A 230 -0.33 -9.22 -0.11
CA LYS A 230 -1.59 -9.77 0.44
C LYS A 230 -2.13 -10.93 -0.42
N ALA A 231 -2.09 -10.81 -1.74
CA ALA A 231 -2.50 -11.91 -2.65
C ALA A 231 -1.63 -13.15 -2.47
N ALA A 232 -0.30 -12.98 -2.36
CA ALA A 232 0.62 -14.08 -2.09
C ALA A 232 0.39 -14.73 -0.73
N ASN A 233 0.17 -13.91 0.31
CA ASN A 233 -0.10 -14.36 1.68
C ASN A 233 -1.42 -15.14 1.77
N LEU A 234 -2.50 -14.61 1.16
CA LEU A 234 -3.79 -15.31 1.08
C LEU A 234 -3.66 -16.68 0.40
N HIS A 235 -2.94 -16.74 -0.73
CA HIS A 235 -2.73 -18.02 -1.43
C HIS A 235 -1.86 -19.00 -0.63
N MET A 236 -0.90 -18.51 0.16
CA MET A 236 -0.06 -19.35 1.02
C MET A 236 -0.88 -19.94 2.17
N ILE A 237 -1.66 -19.10 2.87
CA ILE A 237 -2.40 -19.50 4.08
C ILE A 237 -3.65 -20.29 3.72
N TYR A 238 -4.36 -19.89 2.66
CA TYR A 238 -5.57 -20.54 2.16
C TYR A 238 -5.35 -21.10 0.75
N PRO A 239 -4.61 -22.23 0.59
CA PRO A 239 -4.22 -22.75 -0.73
C PRO A 239 -5.41 -23.17 -1.60
N GLU A 240 -6.57 -23.44 -1.02
CA GLU A 240 -7.78 -23.80 -1.74
C GLU A 240 -8.60 -22.56 -2.15
N ALA A 241 -8.37 -21.42 -1.55
CA ALA A 241 -9.09 -20.17 -1.87
C ALA A 241 -8.74 -19.66 -3.29
N VAL A 242 -9.73 -19.12 -3.96
CA VAL A 242 -9.57 -18.44 -5.26
C VAL A 242 -9.51 -16.95 -5.04
N VAL A 243 -8.35 -16.38 -5.29
CA VAL A 243 -8.06 -14.93 -5.12
C VAL A 243 -8.10 -14.25 -6.49
N LEU A 244 -8.95 -13.25 -6.66
CA LEU A 244 -8.96 -12.36 -7.81
C LEU A 244 -8.15 -11.10 -7.50
N TYR A 245 -7.17 -10.80 -8.33
CA TYR A 245 -6.48 -9.51 -8.36
C TYR A 245 -6.88 -8.75 -9.64
N THR A 246 -7.47 -7.58 -9.52
CA THR A 246 -7.95 -6.80 -10.67
C THR A 246 -7.46 -5.36 -10.67
N PHE A 247 -7.36 -4.78 -11.86
CA PHE A 247 -6.84 -3.44 -12.14
C PHE A 247 -7.38 -2.91 -13.46
N TYR A 248 -7.29 -1.58 -13.65
CA TYR A 248 -7.78 -0.92 -14.87
C TYR A 248 -6.73 -0.90 -15.99
N THR A 249 -5.48 -0.53 -15.66
CA THR A 249 -4.41 -0.26 -16.64
C THR A 249 -3.63 -1.52 -17.01
N LYS A 250 -3.76 -2.01 -18.23
CA LYS A 250 -3.15 -3.27 -18.72
C LYS A 250 -1.63 -3.38 -18.54
N SER A 251 -0.91 -2.25 -18.55
CA SER A 251 0.56 -2.21 -18.39
C SER A 251 1.06 -2.68 -17.02
N LEU A 252 0.17 -2.82 -16.03
CA LEU A 252 0.50 -3.34 -14.69
C LEU A 252 0.56 -4.87 -14.63
N TYR A 253 0.04 -5.57 -15.64
CA TYR A 253 -0.16 -7.02 -15.58
C TYR A 253 1.13 -7.79 -15.25
N ASP A 254 2.18 -7.60 -16.05
CA ASP A 254 3.45 -8.34 -15.86
C ASP A 254 4.13 -7.97 -14.55
N TYR A 255 4.03 -6.70 -14.14
CA TYR A 255 4.58 -6.22 -12.86
C TYR A 255 3.89 -6.90 -11.67
N ILE A 256 2.56 -6.98 -11.67
CA ILE A 256 1.77 -7.65 -10.64
C ILE A 256 2.14 -9.15 -10.56
N ILE A 257 2.18 -9.84 -11.70
CA ILE A 257 2.56 -11.27 -11.76
C ILE A 257 3.96 -11.48 -11.18
N GLN A 258 4.94 -10.64 -11.55
CA GLN A 258 6.30 -10.73 -11.03
C GLN A 258 6.36 -10.49 -9.52
N LEU A 259 5.63 -9.50 -9.01
CA LEU A 259 5.61 -9.21 -7.58
C LEU A 259 4.98 -10.37 -6.80
N ILE A 260 3.79 -10.83 -7.17
CA ILE A 260 3.11 -11.95 -6.50
C ILE A 260 4.00 -13.21 -6.54
N THR A 261 4.62 -13.50 -7.69
CA THR A 261 5.53 -14.65 -7.82
C THR A 261 6.72 -14.54 -6.86
N ARG A 262 7.39 -13.38 -6.81
CA ARG A 262 8.53 -13.15 -5.91
C ARG A 262 8.13 -13.31 -4.44
N PHE A 263 6.99 -12.75 -4.06
CA PHE A 263 6.48 -12.84 -2.70
C PHE A 263 6.19 -14.30 -2.32
N TYR A 264 5.44 -14.99 -3.14
CA TYR A 264 5.06 -16.36 -2.89
C TYR A 264 6.26 -17.31 -2.86
N MET A 265 7.16 -17.23 -3.84
CA MET A 265 8.39 -18.03 -3.87
C MET A 265 9.23 -17.87 -2.59
N LYS A 266 9.30 -16.65 -2.07
CA LYS A 266 10.06 -16.38 -0.85
C LYS A 266 9.38 -16.94 0.39
N MET A 267 8.03 -16.84 0.45
CA MET A 267 7.22 -17.35 1.56
C MET A 267 7.12 -18.87 1.58
N THR A 268 7.42 -19.55 0.47
CA THR A 268 7.18 -20.99 0.28
C THR A 268 8.41 -21.78 -0.18
N ASP A 269 9.63 -21.29 0.13
CA ASP A 269 10.89 -21.91 -0.30
C ASP A 269 10.97 -22.24 -1.80
N GLY A 270 10.52 -21.29 -2.64
CA GLY A 270 10.70 -21.33 -4.09
C GLY A 270 9.52 -21.90 -4.88
N GLN A 271 8.37 -22.18 -4.27
CA GLN A 271 7.18 -22.60 -5.01
C GLN A 271 6.63 -21.45 -5.86
N ILE A 272 6.01 -21.78 -7.00
CA ILE A 272 5.38 -20.81 -7.90
C ILE A 272 3.87 -20.74 -7.57
N PRO A 273 3.22 -19.55 -7.55
CA PRO A 273 1.79 -19.43 -7.34
C PRO A 273 0.98 -20.14 -8.44
N ASP A 274 -0.14 -20.74 -8.08
CA ASP A 274 -1.08 -21.32 -9.06
C ASP A 274 -1.93 -20.20 -9.69
N PHE A 275 -1.36 -19.55 -10.72
CA PHE A 275 -2.08 -18.55 -11.50
C PHE A 275 -3.18 -19.12 -12.40
N GLU A 276 -3.13 -20.43 -12.67
CA GLU A 276 -4.13 -21.07 -13.51
C GLU A 276 -5.45 -21.29 -12.76
N ASN A 277 -5.40 -21.71 -11.49
CA ASN A 277 -6.61 -22.10 -10.75
C ASN A 277 -6.90 -21.22 -9.55
N LYS A 278 -5.90 -20.70 -8.83
CA LYS A 278 -6.07 -20.10 -7.51
C LYS A 278 -5.84 -18.60 -7.47
N VAL A 279 -4.81 -18.07 -8.10
CA VAL A 279 -4.54 -16.61 -8.12
C VAL A 279 -4.85 -16.04 -9.50
N LYS A 280 -6.01 -15.45 -9.65
CA LYS A 280 -6.50 -14.90 -10.91
C LYS A 280 -6.11 -13.43 -11.05
N VAL A 281 -5.07 -13.14 -11.82
CA VAL A 281 -4.68 -11.75 -12.16
C VAL A 281 -5.37 -11.35 -13.45
N MET A 282 -6.33 -10.43 -13.39
CA MET A 282 -7.19 -10.12 -14.54
C MET A 282 -7.47 -8.63 -14.67
N HIS A 283 -7.40 -8.14 -15.91
CA HIS A 283 -7.93 -6.82 -16.29
C HIS A 283 -9.45 -6.77 -16.09
N ALA A 284 -9.97 -5.62 -15.75
CA ALA A 284 -11.39 -5.47 -15.40
C ALA A 284 -12.38 -5.87 -16.51
N TRP A 285 -12.12 -5.55 -17.80
CA TRP A 285 -13.04 -5.85 -18.91
C TRP A 285 -12.90 -7.29 -19.41
N GLY A 286 -11.75 -7.58 -20.03
CA GLY A 286 -11.49 -8.87 -20.68
C GLY A 286 -12.15 -9.08 -22.05
N GLY A 287 -12.00 -10.29 -22.59
CA GLY A 287 -12.53 -10.71 -23.87
C GLY A 287 -12.22 -12.18 -24.18
N ARG A 288 -12.47 -12.60 -25.43
CA ARG A 288 -12.26 -14.01 -25.82
C ARG A 288 -10.81 -14.46 -25.74
N GLN A 289 -9.86 -13.58 -26.09
CA GLN A 289 -8.43 -13.91 -26.14
C GLN A 289 -7.71 -13.66 -24.82
N VAL A 290 -8.15 -12.65 -24.07
CA VAL A 290 -7.54 -12.26 -22.80
C VAL A 290 -8.62 -12.28 -21.72
N PRO A 291 -8.49 -13.13 -20.71
CA PRO A 291 -9.44 -13.19 -19.59
C PRO A 291 -9.59 -11.83 -18.90
N GLY A 292 -10.78 -11.54 -18.38
CA GLY A 292 -11.06 -10.35 -17.61
C GLY A 292 -12.27 -10.54 -16.72
N VAL A 293 -12.38 -9.70 -15.70
CA VAL A 293 -13.38 -9.86 -14.64
C VAL A 293 -14.80 -9.87 -15.22
N TYR A 294 -15.20 -8.82 -15.93
CA TYR A 294 -16.52 -8.73 -16.53
C TYR A 294 -16.82 -9.92 -17.47
N TYR A 295 -15.88 -10.21 -18.39
CA TYR A 295 -16.09 -11.27 -19.38
C TYR A 295 -16.27 -12.65 -18.73
N ASN A 296 -15.45 -12.96 -17.72
CA ASN A 296 -15.54 -14.22 -16.98
C ASN A 296 -16.79 -14.27 -16.11
N ALA A 297 -17.16 -13.16 -15.47
CA ALA A 297 -18.40 -13.07 -14.71
C ALA A 297 -19.63 -13.39 -15.59
N CYS A 298 -19.70 -12.79 -16.78
CA CYS A 298 -20.77 -13.10 -17.75
C CYS A 298 -20.81 -14.57 -18.09
N LYS A 299 -19.65 -15.15 -18.47
CA LYS A 299 -19.58 -16.58 -18.84
C LYS A 299 -20.06 -17.53 -17.72
N ASN A 300 -19.62 -17.28 -16.52
CA ASN A 300 -19.94 -18.14 -15.38
C ASN A 300 -21.41 -18.00 -14.92
N ASN A 301 -22.09 -16.94 -15.34
CA ASN A 301 -23.51 -16.73 -15.09
C ASN A 301 -24.40 -16.96 -16.32
N GLY A 302 -23.86 -17.54 -17.40
CA GLY A 302 -24.64 -17.83 -18.61
C GLY A 302 -25.11 -16.58 -19.38
N ILE A 303 -24.46 -15.42 -19.13
CA ILE A 303 -24.78 -14.14 -19.75
C ILE A 303 -23.87 -13.93 -20.96
N SER A 304 -24.43 -13.47 -22.08
CA SER A 304 -23.65 -13.08 -23.26
C SER A 304 -22.90 -11.78 -23.00
N PRO A 305 -21.54 -11.76 -23.05
CA PRO A 305 -20.78 -10.53 -22.83
C PRO A 305 -21.06 -9.49 -23.92
N ILE A 306 -21.33 -8.25 -23.53
CA ILE A 306 -21.50 -7.10 -24.41
C ILE A 306 -20.13 -6.68 -24.95
N THR A 307 -20.01 -6.50 -26.26
CA THR A 307 -18.76 -6.09 -26.90
C THR A 307 -18.49 -4.60 -26.70
N PHE A 308 -17.21 -4.18 -26.84
CA PHE A 308 -16.86 -2.76 -26.77
C PHE A 308 -17.59 -1.94 -27.86
N GLY A 309 -17.74 -2.51 -29.07
CA GLY A 309 -18.42 -1.85 -30.17
C GLY A 309 -19.91 -1.56 -29.90
N GLU A 310 -20.57 -2.40 -29.08
CA GLU A 310 -21.94 -2.21 -28.65
C GLU A 310 -21.98 -1.21 -27.47
N ALA A 311 -21.14 -1.41 -26.46
CA ALA A 311 -21.13 -0.64 -25.23
C ALA A 311 -20.81 0.85 -25.46
N LYS A 312 -19.87 1.19 -26.36
CA LYS A 312 -19.47 2.57 -26.64
C LYS A 312 -20.61 3.49 -27.14
N LYS A 313 -21.72 2.93 -27.57
CA LYS A 313 -22.91 3.69 -27.99
C LYS A 313 -23.68 4.28 -26.79
N HIS A 314 -23.35 3.86 -25.57
CA HIS A 314 -24.08 4.20 -24.33
C HIS A 314 -23.25 5.10 -23.40
N GLY A 315 -22.39 5.97 -23.92
CA GLY A 315 -21.57 6.88 -23.13
C GLY A 315 -20.38 6.16 -22.48
N ASN A 316 -20.34 6.06 -21.14
CA ASN A 316 -19.30 5.30 -20.46
C ASN A 316 -19.52 3.80 -20.67
N ALA A 317 -18.80 3.24 -21.64
CA ALA A 317 -18.96 1.86 -22.08
C ALA A 317 -18.72 0.84 -20.95
N PHE A 318 -17.75 1.09 -20.07
CA PHE A 318 -17.42 0.17 -18.98
C PHE A 318 -18.47 0.19 -17.87
N LYS A 319 -18.92 1.37 -17.49
CA LYS A 319 -20.06 1.53 -16.57
C LYS A 319 -21.28 0.78 -17.07
N TYR A 320 -21.64 1.02 -18.33
CA TYR A 320 -22.83 0.41 -18.95
C TYR A 320 -22.82 -1.12 -18.87
N ILE A 321 -21.69 -1.78 -19.17
CA ILE A 321 -21.63 -3.24 -19.14
C ILE A 321 -21.69 -3.80 -17.72
N CYS A 322 -21.09 -3.11 -16.76
CA CYS A 322 -21.15 -3.52 -15.35
C CYS A 322 -22.58 -3.41 -14.79
N GLU A 323 -23.27 -2.29 -15.07
CA GLU A 323 -24.69 -2.11 -14.70
C GLU A 323 -25.58 -3.19 -15.32
N LYS A 324 -25.35 -3.51 -16.61
CA LYS A 324 -26.11 -4.57 -17.30
C LYS A 324 -25.88 -5.95 -16.70
N PHE A 325 -24.66 -6.25 -16.26
CA PHE A 325 -24.38 -7.50 -15.56
C PHE A 325 -25.11 -7.59 -14.21
N VAL A 326 -25.02 -6.53 -13.38
CA VAL A 326 -25.70 -6.47 -12.09
C VAL A 326 -27.23 -6.58 -12.27
N ASP A 327 -27.79 -5.92 -13.30
CA ASP A 327 -29.20 -6.01 -13.62
C ASP A 327 -29.62 -7.40 -14.08
N ALA A 328 -28.83 -8.05 -14.95
CA ALA A 328 -29.16 -9.36 -15.48
C ALA A 328 -29.10 -10.47 -14.40
N THR A 329 -28.20 -10.34 -13.43
CA THR A 329 -28.09 -11.27 -12.30
C THR A 329 -29.01 -10.92 -11.14
N GLN A 330 -29.62 -9.73 -11.13
CA GLN A 330 -30.36 -9.18 -9.98
C GLN A 330 -29.54 -9.24 -8.66
N TYR A 331 -28.19 -9.11 -8.79
CA TYR A 331 -27.22 -9.21 -7.72
C TYR A 331 -27.07 -10.62 -7.09
N ASP A 332 -27.66 -11.63 -7.70
CA ASP A 332 -27.54 -13.06 -7.32
C ASP A 332 -26.63 -13.80 -8.29
N ALA A 333 -25.40 -13.30 -8.44
CA ALA A 333 -24.39 -13.91 -9.27
C ALA A 333 -23.68 -15.07 -8.58
N ASN A 334 -23.15 -16.02 -9.35
CA ASN A 334 -22.31 -17.09 -8.84
C ASN A 334 -21.08 -16.53 -8.12
N LYS A 335 -20.90 -16.83 -6.86
CA LYS A 335 -19.76 -16.44 -6.03
C LYS A 335 -18.51 -17.22 -6.42
N MET A 336 -17.71 -16.66 -7.32
CA MET A 336 -16.58 -17.36 -7.98
C MET A 336 -15.25 -17.20 -7.22
N TYR A 337 -15.15 -16.17 -6.37
CA TYR A 337 -13.92 -15.82 -5.70
C TYR A 337 -14.11 -15.80 -4.20
N ASP A 338 -13.11 -16.34 -3.49
CA ASP A 338 -13.05 -16.24 -2.03
C ASP A 338 -12.58 -14.83 -1.62
N TYR A 339 -11.68 -14.22 -2.39
CA TYR A 339 -11.20 -12.85 -2.17
C TYR A 339 -11.13 -12.07 -3.49
N VAL A 340 -11.45 -10.77 -3.45
CA VAL A 340 -11.27 -9.84 -4.56
C VAL A 340 -10.41 -8.67 -4.12
N LEU A 341 -9.30 -8.45 -4.81
CA LEU A 341 -8.37 -7.35 -4.58
C LEU A 341 -8.44 -6.38 -5.77
N ILE A 342 -8.78 -5.11 -5.51
CA ILE A 342 -8.92 -4.07 -6.53
C ILE A 342 -7.79 -3.05 -6.35
N ASP A 343 -6.89 -2.99 -7.32
CA ASP A 343 -5.80 -2.01 -7.36
C ASP A 343 -6.19 -0.78 -8.20
N GLU A 344 -5.65 0.40 -7.83
CA GLU A 344 -5.98 1.69 -8.45
C GLU A 344 -7.50 1.91 -8.53
N ALA A 345 -8.19 1.60 -7.44
CA ALA A 345 -9.65 1.51 -7.39
C ALA A 345 -10.38 2.82 -7.72
N GLN A 346 -9.71 4.01 -7.60
CA GLN A 346 -10.25 5.30 -8.04
C GLN A 346 -10.50 5.40 -9.55
N ASP A 347 -10.05 4.44 -10.35
CA ASP A 347 -10.27 4.43 -11.79
C ASP A 347 -11.60 3.77 -12.20
N PHE A 348 -12.28 3.15 -11.23
CA PHE A 348 -13.49 2.40 -11.47
C PHE A 348 -14.76 3.17 -11.06
N ASP A 349 -15.76 3.15 -11.96
CA ASP A 349 -17.12 3.54 -11.60
C ASP A 349 -17.72 2.57 -10.55
N ILE A 350 -18.62 3.06 -9.72
CA ILE A 350 -19.29 2.29 -8.67
C ILE A 350 -19.93 0.98 -9.17
N SER A 351 -20.36 0.95 -10.42
CA SER A 351 -20.94 -0.26 -11.04
C SER A 351 -19.96 -1.43 -11.09
N PHE A 352 -18.65 -1.17 -11.20
CA PHE A 352 -17.65 -2.22 -11.15
C PHE A 352 -17.42 -2.76 -9.72
N TYR A 353 -17.47 -1.90 -8.72
CA TYR A 353 -17.42 -2.34 -7.31
C TYR A 353 -18.62 -3.24 -6.98
N GLN A 354 -19.82 -2.87 -7.44
CA GLN A 354 -21.02 -3.68 -7.27
C GLN A 354 -20.93 -5.02 -8.00
N LEU A 355 -20.36 -5.04 -9.21
CA LEU A 355 -20.07 -6.29 -9.92
C LEU A 355 -19.10 -7.15 -9.12
N CYS A 356 -17.97 -6.62 -8.65
CA CYS A 356 -16.98 -7.34 -7.86
C CYS A 356 -17.59 -7.93 -6.58
N ARG A 357 -18.41 -7.15 -5.85
CA ARG A 357 -19.11 -7.60 -4.66
C ARG A 357 -20.12 -8.72 -4.96
N SER A 358 -20.78 -8.68 -6.13
CA SER A 358 -21.74 -9.71 -6.52
C SER A 358 -21.11 -11.08 -6.78
N ILE A 359 -19.81 -11.16 -7.10
CA ILE A 359 -19.08 -12.39 -7.45
C ILE A 359 -18.09 -12.86 -6.38
N VAL A 360 -17.95 -12.15 -5.25
CA VAL A 360 -17.09 -12.52 -4.13
C VAL A 360 -17.92 -13.12 -2.99
N LYS A 361 -17.33 -14.03 -2.22
CA LYS A 361 -17.94 -14.60 -1.02
C LYS A 361 -17.75 -13.67 0.17
N ASP A 362 -18.73 -13.62 1.06
CA ASP A 362 -18.68 -13.01 2.40
C ASP A 362 -18.11 -11.58 2.46
N ASP A 363 -18.31 -10.81 1.37
CA ASP A 363 -17.78 -9.44 1.22
C ASP A 363 -16.25 -9.34 1.42
N HIS A 364 -15.48 -10.39 1.12
CA HIS A 364 -14.01 -10.38 1.17
C HIS A 364 -13.43 -9.54 0.03
N ILE A 365 -13.73 -8.27 0.03
CA ILE A 365 -13.28 -7.31 -0.96
C ILE A 365 -12.28 -6.34 -0.35
N ILE A 366 -11.09 -6.25 -0.97
CA ILE A 366 -9.99 -5.39 -0.54
C ILE A 366 -9.70 -4.41 -1.67
N TRP A 367 -9.71 -3.11 -1.40
CA TRP A 367 -9.47 -2.11 -2.44
C TRP A 367 -8.50 -1.04 -1.99
N CYS A 368 -7.61 -0.67 -2.93
CA CYS A 368 -6.63 0.40 -2.73
C CYS A 368 -6.86 1.56 -3.68
N TYR A 369 -6.80 2.80 -3.19
CA TYR A 369 -6.91 3.97 -4.04
C TYR A 369 -6.15 5.21 -3.57
N ASP A 370 -5.99 6.15 -4.50
CA ASP A 370 -5.46 7.49 -4.31
C ASP A 370 -6.38 8.48 -5.06
N GLU A 371 -7.14 9.26 -4.33
CA GLU A 371 -8.13 10.15 -4.93
C GLU A 371 -7.52 11.25 -5.80
N VAL A 372 -6.33 11.73 -5.44
CA VAL A 372 -5.62 12.78 -6.20
C VAL A 372 -5.17 12.26 -7.58
N GLN A 373 -4.98 10.96 -7.75
CA GLN A 373 -4.65 10.32 -9.04
C GLN A 373 -5.88 9.99 -9.91
N ASN A 374 -7.05 10.50 -9.58
CA ASN A 374 -8.26 10.29 -10.36
C ASN A 374 -8.24 11.12 -11.65
N ILE A 375 -7.76 10.54 -12.75
CA ILE A 375 -7.67 11.17 -14.08
C ILE A 375 -8.85 10.83 -15.00
N PHE A 376 -9.73 9.93 -14.58
CA PHE A 376 -10.89 9.48 -15.36
C PHE A 376 -12.20 10.16 -14.94
N ASP A 377 -12.14 11.15 -14.05
CA ASP A 377 -13.30 11.89 -13.51
C ASP A 377 -14.36 10.99 -12.89
N VAL A 378 -13.93 9.94 -12.21
CA VAL A 378 -14.80 9.06 -11.43
C VAL A 378 -15.16 9.75 -10.11
N ILE A 379 -16.42 9.70 -9.71
CA ILE A 379 -16.87 10.20 -8.42
C ILE A 379 -16.74 9.08 -7.42
N LEU A 380 -15.82 9.24 -6.47
CA LEU A 380 -15.71 8.34 -5.32
C LEU A 380 -16.79 8.72 -4.28
N GLN A 381 -17.44 7.70 -3.77
CA GLN A 381 -18.45 7.81 -2.72
C GLN A 381 -17.98 7.02 -1.49
N ASN A 382 -18.66 7.24 -0.35
CA ASN A 382 -18.38 6.41 0.80
C ASN A 382 -18.66 4.92 0.49
N PRO A 383 -18.03 3.95 1.18
CA PRO A 383 -18.19 2.54 0.87
C PRO A 383 -19.63 2.04 0.93
N LYS A 384 -20.45 2.58 1.82
CA LYS A 384 -21.85 2.23 1.93
C LYS A 384 -22.61 2.57 0.65
N GLU A 385 -22.39 3.75 0.08
CA GLU A 385 -22.99 4.17 -1.20
C GLU A 385 -22.36 3.45 -2.40
N THR A 386 -21.03 3.30 -2.40
CA THR A 386 -20.27 2.63 -3.49
C THR A 386 -20.77 1.20 -3.71
N PHE A 387 -20.99 0.45 -2.64
CA PHE A 387 -21.39 -0.95 -2.73
C PHE A 387 -22.90 -1.17 -2.67
N ALA A 388 -23.69 -0.13 -2.34
CA ALA A 388 -25.15 -0.22 -2.38
C ALA A 388 -25.66 -0.22 -3.82
N ASN A 389 -26.73 -0.94 -4.06
CA ASN A 389 -27.46 -0.92 -5.33
C ASN A 389 -28.97 -1.15 -5.07
N LYS A 390 -29.76 -1.13 -6.13
CA LYS A 390 -31.21 -1.29 -6.01
C LYS A 390 -31.69 -2.68 -5.50
N TYR A 391 -30.81 -3.68 -5.56
CA TYR A 391 -31.08 -5.05 -5.09
C TYR A 391 -30.53 -5.29 -3.68
N ASP A 392 -29.43 -4.61 -3.32
CA ASP A 392 -28.87 -4.57 -1.98
C ASP A 392 -28.57 -3.11 -1.57
N PRO A 393 -29.52 -2.43 -0.90
CA PRO A 393 -29.36 -1.04 -0.52
C PRO A 393 -28.46 -0.83 0.71
N LYS A 394 -28.02 -1.90 1.39
CA LYS A 394 -27.20 -1.76 2.60
C LYS A 394 -25.76 -1.35 2.28
N GLY A 395 -25.22 -1.79 1.15
CA GLY A 395 -23.82 -1.58 0.81
C GLY A 395 -22.85 -2.23 1.80
N ILE A 396 -21.64 -1.68 1.92
CA ILE A 396 -20.64 -2.09 2.91
C ILE A 396 -20.45 -0.96 3.91
N ASP A 397 -20.80 -1.20 5.16
CA ASP A 397 -20.56 -0.29 6.27
C ASP A 397 -19.29 -0.71 7.02
N LEU A 398 -18.16 -0.04 6.72
CA LEU A 398 -16.88 -0.39 7.33
C LEU A 398 -16.86 -0.17 8.85
N ILE A 399 -17.66 0.75 9.39
CA ILE A 399 -17.77 1.00 10.83
C ILE A 399 -18.45 -0.19 11.51
N GLU A 400 -19.57 -0.65 10.94
CA GLU A 400 -20.27 -1.83 11.48
C GLU A 400 -19.42 -3.11 11.33
N GLU A 401 -18.69 -3.25 10.20
CA GLU A 401 -17.78 -4.36 10.01
C GLU A 401 -16.60 -4.32 11.00
N GLN A 402 -16.08 -3.12 11.33
CA GLN A 402 -15.00 -2.95 12.30
C GLN A 402 -15.36 -3.48 13.70
N LYS A 403 -16.63 -3.40 14.10
CA LYS A 403 -17.10 -3.89 15.40
C LYS A 403 -16.91 -5.40 15.57
N LYS A 404 -16.85 -6.15 14.45
CA LYS A 404 -16.57 -7.59 14.48
C LYS A 404 -15.10 -7.88 14.82
N TYR A 405 -14.22 -6.92 14.57
CA TYR A 405 -12.76 -7.06 14.67
C TYR A 405 -12.14 -5.87 15.45
N PRO A 406 -12.45 -5.68 16.73
CA PRO A 406 -12.09 -4.46 17.47
C PRO A 406 -10.59 -4.23 17.63
N ARG A 407 -9.76 -5.26 17.43
CA ARG A 407 -8.30 -5.19 17.54
C ARG A 407 -7.57 -5.07 16.19
N MET A 408 -8.30 -5.12 15.09
CA MET A 408 -7.74 -5.07 13.73
C MET A 408 -8.40 -3.93 12.94
N ARG A 409 -7.72 -3.39 11.93
CA ARG A 409 -8.24 -2.28 11.13
C ARG A 409 -8.70 -2.77 9.75
N ASN A 410 -9.93 -2.43 9.39
CA ASN A 410 -10.46 -2.64 8.05
C ASN A 410 -10.37 -1.40 7.15
N ASP A 411 -10.01 -0.25 7.71
CA ASP A 411 -9.75 1.00 6.98
C ASP A 411 -8.38 1.55 7.36
N ILE A 412 -7.44 1.54 6.41
CA ILE A 412 -6.04 1.86 6.66
C ILE A 412 -5.60 3.02 5.78
N VAL A 413 -4.94 4.00 6.38
CA VAL A 413 -4.33 5.14 5.70
C VAL A 413 -2.81 5.01 5.75
N LEU A 414 -2.17 5.05 4.59
CA LEU A 414 -0.72 4.98 4.44
C LEU A 414 -0.16 6.42 4.39
N HIS A 415 0.38 6.89 5.50
CA HIS A 415 0.82 8.29 5.64
C HIS A 415 2.13 8.60 4.93
N LYS A 416 2.98 7.60 4.69
CA LYS A 416 4.32 7.78 4.13
C LYS A 416 4.35 7.58 2.63
N SER A 417 5.16 8.39 1.95
CA SER A 417 5.48 8.22 0.53
C SER A 417 6.95 7.87 0.37
N TYR A 418 7.23 6.71 -0.19
CA TYR A 418 8.57 6.14 -0.38
C TYR A 418 9.09 6.29 -1.81
N ARG A 419 8.27 6.79 -2.73
CA ARG A 419 8.61 6.84 -4.16
C ARG A 419 9.36 8.09 -4.52
N ASN A 420 8.79 9.23 -4.18
CA ASN A 420 9.22 10.52 -4.69
C ASN A 420 10.13 11.23 -3.70
N VAL A 421 11.20 11.88 -4.17
CA VAL A 421 11.89 12.87 -3.35
C VAL A 421 10.95 14.01 -2.98
N LYS A 422 11.07 14.55 -1.75
CA LYS A 422 10.16 15.52 -1.14
C LYS A 422 9.81 16.69 -2.07
N LYS A 423 10.79 17.27 -2.77
CA LYS A 423 10.58 18.39 -3.69
C LYS A 423 9.63 18.06 -4.86
N ILE A 424 9.75 16.87 -5.46
CA ILE A 424 8.86 16.46 -6.56
C ILE A 424 7.44 16.28 -6.05
N LEU A 425 7.25 15.64 -4.89
CA LEU A 425 5.94 15.46 -4.30
C LEU A 425 5.27 16.79 -3.99
N LEU A 426 6.00 17.75 -3.39
CA LEU A 426 5.47 19.07 -3.06
C LEU A 426 5.06 19.85 -4.30
N VAL A 427 5.88 19.84 -5.35
CA VAL A 427 5.53 20.48 -6.65
C VAL A 427 4.31 19.80 -7.27
N ALA A 428 4.24 18.47 -7.23
CA ALA A 428 3.09 17.72 -7.76
C ALA A 428 1.80 18.07 -7.00
N VAL A 429 1.83 18.16 -5.66
CA VAL A 429 0.68 18.56 -4.84
C VAL A 429 0.29 20.01 -5.12
N ALA A 430 1.25 20.95 -5.12
CA ALA A 430 0.96 22.37 -5.35
C ALA A 430 0.26 22.58 -6.69
N LEU A 431 0.79 22.02 -7.77
CA LEU A 431 0.20 22.11 -9.11
C LEU A 431 -1.09 21.30 -9.22
N GLY A 432 -1.13 20.11 -8.65
CA GLY A 432 -2.31 19.24 -8.68
C GLY A 432 -3.51 19.84 -7.97
N PHE A 433 -3.29 20.49 -6.83
CA PHE A 433 -4.35 21.16 -6.06
C PHE A 433 -4.63 22.57 -6.58
N GLY A 434 -3.70 23.16 -7.34
CA GLY A 434 -3.79 24.55 -7.78
C GLY A 434 -3.65 25.53 -6.62
N ILE A 435 -2.75 25.24 -5.68
CA ILE A 435 -2.54 26.01 -4.44
C ILE A 435 -2.21 27.47 -4.74
N TYR A 436 -1.39 27.71 -5.75
CA TYR A 436 -0.98 29.05 -6.18
C TYR A 436 -1.64 29.51 -7.49
N ASN A 437 -2.73 28.84 -7.90
CA ASN A 437 -3.56 29.31 -8.99
C ASN A 437 -4.45 30.48 -8.54
N ASP A 438 -5.02 31.26 -9.48
CA ASP A 438 -5.94 32.36 -9.18
C ASP A 438 -7.12 31.93 -8.28
N LYS A 439 -7.53 30.68 -8.43
CA LYS A 439 -8.53 30.01 -7.58
C LYS A 439 -7.97 28.66 -7.16
N LEU A 440 -8.06 28.36 -5.88
CA LEU A 440 -7.76 27.02 -5.38
C LEU A 440 -8.70 26.01 -6.03
N ILE A 441 -8.16 25.03 -6.74
CA ILE A 441 -8.97 24.09 -7.52
C ILE A 441 -9.54 23.00 -6.62
N GLN A 442 -8.71 22.39 -5.77
CA GLN A 442 -9.13 21.35 -4.86
C GLN A 442 -8.35 21.43 -3.55
N ALA A 443 -8.99 21.01 -2.46
CA ALA A 443 -8.36 20.91 -1.15
C ALA A 443 -8.96 19.75 -0.36
N LEU A 444 -8.28 19.35 0.70
CA LEU A 444 -8.79 18.45 1.69
C LEU A 444 -9.70 19.22 2.68
N GLU A 445 -10.66 18.52 3.25
CA GLU A 445 -11.78 19.12 3.98
C GLU A 445 -11.37 19.75 5.32
N ASN A 446 -10.30 19.27 5.94
CA ASN A 446 -9.86 19.74 7.26
C ASN A 446 -8.39 19.38 7.57
N ASN A 447 -7.88 19.79 8.74
CA ASN A 447 -6.51 19.58 9.17
C ASN A 447 -6.13 18.10 9.23
N LYS A 448 -7.02 17.26 9.74
CA LYS A 448 -6.77 15.82 9.89
C LYS A 448 -6.52 15.12 8.56
N HIS A 449 -7.25 15.51 7.49
CA HIS A 449 -7.01 14.98 6.14
C HIS A 449 -5.59 15.29 5.63
N TRP A 450 -5.06 16.48 5.91
CA TRP A 450 -3.70 16.82 5.56
C TRP A 450 -2.68 16.01 6.36
N GLU A 451 -2.96 15.78 7.66
CA GLU A 451 -2.15 14.92 8.52
C GLU A 451 -2.14 13.47 8.02
N ASP A 452 -3.30 12.95 7.63
CA ASP A 452 -3.44 11.61 7.06
C ASP A 452 -2.61 11.43 5.76
N LEU A 453 -2.42 12.49 4.99
CA LEU A 453 -1.51 12.48 3.86
C LEU A 453 -0.04 12.75 4.23
N GLY A 454 0.27 12.87 5.52
CA GLY A 454 1.62 13.10 6.05
C GLY A 454 2.09 14.54 5.96
N PHE A 455 1.16 15.49 6.02
CA PHE A 455 1.44 16.91 6.17
C PHE A 455 1.14 17.37 7.59
N THR A 456 1.62 18.54 7.96
CA THR A 456 1.33 19.19 9.23
C THR A 456 0.76 20.58 8.94
N VAL A 457 -0.41 20.88 9.47
CA VAL A 457 -0.99 22.21 9.41
C VAL A 457 -0.35 23.04 10.52
N VAL A 458 0.50 24.00 10.10
CA VAL A 458 1.27 24.87 11.01
C VAL A 458 0.42 26.02 11.49
N GLU A 459 -0.44 26.56 10.62
CA GLU A 459 -1.29 27.72 10.90
C GLU A 459 -2.63 27.56 10.18
N GLY A 460 -3.72 27.94 10.84
CA GLY A 460 -5.07 27.97 10.28
C GLY A 460 -5.86 26.66 10.45
N ASP A 461 -7.11 26.72 9.96
CA ASP A 461 -8.09 25.63 10.03
C ASP A 461 -8.61 25.35 8.62
N CYS A 462 -8.23 24.20 8.08
CA CYS A 462 -8.61 23.78 6.72
C CYS A 462 -10.12 23.51 6.57
N SER A 463 -10.89 23.46 7.66
CA SER A 463 -12.35 23.37 7.60
C SER A 463 -13.03 24.73 7.34
N LYS A 464 -12.26 25.82 7.30
CA LYS A 464 -12.74 27.20 7.15
C LYS A 464 -12.14 27.89 5.92
N GLU A 465 -12.85 28.91 5.41
CA GLU A 465 -12.32 29.81 4.39
C GLU A 465 -11.36 30.84 5.02
N GLU A 466 -10.15 30.39 5.37
CA GLU A 466 -9.11 31.26 5.92
C GLU A 466 -7.72 30.92 5.36
N ARG A 467 -6.73 31.77 5.66
CA ARG A 467 -5.34 31.49 5.28
C ARG A 467 -4.82 30.32 6.11
N VAL A 468 -4.21 29.37 5.43
CA VAL A 468 -3.59 28.19 6.04
C VAL A 468 -2.13 28.05 5.61
N ILE A 469 -1.29 27.58 6.52
CA ILE A 469 0.10 27.21 6.24
C ILE A 469 0.30 25.73 6.55
N ILE A 470 0.73 24.98 5.55
CA ILE A 470 0.88 23.52 5.62
C ILE A 470 2.27 23.13 5.19
N GLU A 471 2.92 22.26 5.93
CA GLU A 471 4.24 21.72 5.58
C GLU A 471 4.26 20.21 5.53
N ARG A 472 5.20 19.66 4.76
CA ARG A 472 5.39 18.20 4.69
C ARG A 472 6.13 17.71 5.91
N ASN A 473 5.52 16.80 6.68
CA ASN A 473 6.17 16.11 7.78
C ASN A 473 7.38 15.31 7.27
N GLU A 474 8.53 15.48 7.89
CA GLU A 474 9.75 14.80 7.44
C GLU A 474 9.67 13.27 7.59
N LYS A 475 9.03 12.79 8.66
CA LYS A 475 8.81 11.35 8.87
C LYS A 475 7.92 10.71 7.80
N ALA A 476 7.08 11.52 7.14
CA ALA A 476 6.21 11.07 6.07
C ALA A 476 6.88 11.03 4.67
N SER A 477 8.12 11.53 4.57
CA SER A 477 8.97 11.41 3.36
C SER A 477 10.32 10.83 3.77
N PRO A 478 10.38 9.52 4.06
CA PRO A 478 11.52 8.88 4.72
C PRO A 478 12.75 8.72 3.84
N LEU A 479 12.70 9.11 2.55
CA LEU A 479 13.86 9.11 1.68
C LEU A 479 14.85 10.18 2.13
N VAL A 480 15.86 9.78 2.86
CA VAL A 480 16.98 10.63 3.24
C VAL A 480 17.95 10.73 2.07
N VAL A 481 17.91 11.84 1.36
CA VAL A 481 18.82 12.14 0.25
C VAL A 481 19.49 13.46 0.53
N ASP A 482 20.82 13.51 0.40
CA ASP A 482 21.57 14.76 0.46
C ASP A 482 21.03 15.72 -0.61
N GLU A 483 20.50 16.87 -0.17
CA GLU A 483 19.88 17.87 -1.04
C GLU A 483 20.85 18.37 -2.13
N SER A 484 22.14 18.43 -1.84
CA SER A 484 23.17 18.83 -2.82
C SER A 484 23.26 17.86 -4.00
N ARG A 485 22.98 16.55 -3.77
CA ARG A 485 23.02 15.52 -4.81
C ARG A 485 21.75 15.49 -5.68
N ILE A 486 20.68 16.12 -5.23
CA ILE A 486 19.38 16.24 -5.93
C ILE A 486 19.03 17.69 -6.27
N GLU A 487 20.00 18.61 -6.25
CA GLU A 487 19.78 20.01 -6.58
C GLU A 487 19.10 20.20 -7.95
N ASP A 488 19.43 19.31 -8.90
CA ASP A 488 18.83 19.26 -10.24
C ASP A 488 17.64 18.26 -10.37
N CYS A 489 16.98 17.89 -9.26
CA CYS A 489 15.88 16.91 -9.31
C CYS A 489 14.73 17.36 -10.21
N ILE A 490 14.49 18.66 -10.36
CA ILE A 490 13.51 19.21 -11.28
C ILE A 490 14.20 20.17 -12.25
N ARG A 491 14.03 19.96 -13.55
CA ARG A 491 14.44 20.85 -14.62
C ARG A 491 13.28 21.14 -15.55
N ILE A 492 13.19 22.39 -15.98
CA ILE A 492 12.15 22.86 -16.87
C ILE A 492 12.81 23.44 -18.12
N PHE A 493 12.28 23.10 -19.27
CA PHE A 493 12.70 23.66 -20.55
C PHE A 493 11.51 24.19 -21.34
N GLN A 494 11.47 25.49 -21.48
CA GLN A 494 10.52 26.19 -22.34
C GLN A 494 11.13 26.26 -23.75
N ALA A 495 10.65 25.41 -24.62
CA ALA A 495 11.19 25.28 -25.97
C ALA A 495 10.62 26.38 -26.89
N PRO A 496 11.46 27.06 -27.72
CA PRO A 496 11.00 28.01 -28.72
C PRO A 496 10.08 27.34 -29.75
N ASP A 497 10.37 26.11 -30.12
CA ASP A 497 9.62 25.32 -31.07
C ASP A 497 9.67 23.82 -30.76
N PHE A 498 8.80 23.08 -31.41
CA PHE A 498 8.65 21.63 -31.25
C PHE A 498 9.94 20.83 -31.54
N SER A 499 10.74 21.25 -32.54
CA SER A 499 11.99 20.54 -32.86
C SER A 499 13.01 20.71 -31.77
N GLN A 500 13.15 21.92 -31.22
CA GLN A 500 14.09 22.21 -30.13
C GLN A 500 13.69 21.52 -28.82
N GLU A 501 12.37 21.37 -28.58
CA GLU A 501 11.90 20.57 -27.44
C GLU A 501 12.40 19.13 -27.55
N LEU A 502 12.18 18.47 -28.69
CA LEU A 502 12.60 17.12 -28.92
C LEU A 502 14.14 16.93 -28.89
N ASP A 503 14.88 17.90 -29.42
CA ASP A 503 16.34 17.90 -29.41
C ASP A 503 16.89 18.02 -27.99
N TRP A 504 16.28 18.84 -27.14
CA TRP A 504 16.63 18.94 -25.72
C TRP A 504 16.34 17.63 -24.98
N ILE A 505 15.14 17.02 -25.17
CA ILE A 505 14.78 15.75 -24.58
C ILE A 505 15.79 14.65 -24.94
N ALA A 506 16.10 14.50 -26.24
CA ALA A 506 17.03 13.50 -26.72
C ALA A 506 18.45 13.70 -26.14
N LYS A 507 18.92 14.94 -26.00
CA LYS A 507 20.21 15.28 -25.42
C LYS A 507 20.26 15.01 -23.91
N GLU A 508 19.21 15.34 -23.17
CA GLU A 508 19.14 15.06 -21.73
C GLU A 508 19.07 13.54 -21.46
N ILE A 509 18.35 12.75 -22.28
CA ILE A 509 18.33 11.29 -22.19
C ILE A 509 19.71 10.70 -22.49
N GLU A 510 20.36 11.13 -23.56
CA GLU A 510 21.72 10.71 -23.88
C GLU A 510 22.70 10.99 -22.72
N LYS A 511 22.64 12.19 -22.14
CA LYS A 511 23.43 12.54 -20.97
C LYS A 511 23.14 11.64 -19.76
N ALA A 512 21.88 11.37 -19.49
CA ALA A 512 21.47 10.51 -18.38
C ALA A 512 22.04 9.09 -18.50
N ILE A 513 22.13 8.56 -19.73
CA ILE A 513 22.67 7.22 -19.98
C ILE A 513 24.22 7.24 -20.00
N THR A 514 24.82 8.17 -20.73
CA THR A 514 26.27 8.15 -20.99
C THR A 514 27.09 8.71 -19.84
N VAL A 515 26.63 9.80 -19.24
CA VAL A 515 27.34 10.53 -18.17
C VAL A 515 26.86 10.08 -16.79
N ASP A 516 25.54 10.10 -16.58
CA ASP A 516 24.93 9.81 -15.28
C ASP A 516 24.75 8.29 -15.03
N LYS A 517 25.07 7.43 -16.03
CA LYS A 517 25.09 5.96 -15.98
C LYS A 517 23.74 5.31 -15.65
N LEU A 518 22.62 6.02 -15.86
CA LEU A 518 21.28 5.41 -15.74
C LEU A 518 21.09 4.36 -16.85
N LEU A 519 20.38 3.30 -16.52
CA LEU A 519 19.95 2.31 -17.52
C LEU A 519 18.83 2.94 -18.38
N PRO A 520 18.69 2.62 -19.67
CA PRO A 520 17.61 3.12 -20.50
C PRO A 520 16.22 2.90 -19.90
N GLU A 521 15.98 1.73 -19.30
CA GLU A 521 14.73 1.39 -18.61
C GLU A 521 14.51 2.10 -17.28
N ASP A 522 15.45 2.89 -16.77
CA ASP A 522 15.27 3.80 -15.64
C ASP A 522 14.62 5.13 -16.07
N ILE A 523 14.42 5.32 -17.39
CA ILE A 523 13.94 6.56 -17.99
C ILE A 523 12.59 6.34 -18.68
N ALA A 524 11.62 7.21 -18.38
CA ALA A 524 10.33 7.25 -19.07
C ALA A 524 10.02 8.65 -19.60
N VAL A 525 9.37 8.70 -20.77
CA VAL A 525 8.85 9.92 -21.38
C VAL A 525 7.33 9.84 -21.38
N ILE A 526 6.66 10.79 -20.76
CA ILE A 526 5.20 10.85 -20.62
C ILE A 526 4.70 12.10 -21.33
N CYS A 527 3.84 11.93 -22.35
CA CYS A 527 3.23 13.04 -23.06
C CYS A 527 1.91 13.43 -22.39
N LEU A 528 1.78 14.73 -22.02
CA LEU A 528 0.53 15.31 -21.52
C LEU A 528 -0.43 15.69 -22.66
N ASP A 529 0.11 16.02 -23.83
CA ASP A 529 -0.69 16.27 -25.03
C ASP A 529 -1.13 14.94 -25.67
N GLU A 530 -2.30 14.48 -25.28
CA GLU A 530 -2.87 13.23 -25.78
C GLU A 530 -3.12 13.25 -27.28
N THR A 531 -3.47 14.40 -27.81
CA THR A 531 -3.83 14.58 -29.23
C THR A 531 -2.62 14.40 -30.14
N ASN A 532 -1.47 14.91 -29.71
CA ASN A 532 -0.23 14.90 -30.49
C ASN A 532 0.78 13.84 -30.04
N SER A 533 0.45 12.98 -29.06
CA SER A 533 1.37 12.03 -28.48
C SER A 533 2.08 11.13 -29.49
N PHE A 534 1.38 10.65 -30.53
CA PHE A 534 1.99 9.88 -31.62
C PHE A 534 3.05 10.67 -32.40
N ASN A 535 2.78 11.95 -32.69
CA ASN A 535 3.74 12.79 -33.39
C ASN A 535 4.97 13.05 -32.52
N TYR A 536 4.79 13.29 -31.22
CA TYR A 536 5.88 13.40 -30.26
C TYR A 536 6.76 12.16 -30.27
N PHE A 537 6.17 11.00 -30.11
CA PHE A 537 6.92 9.74 -29.98
C PHE A 537 7.62 9.35 -31.27
N ASN A 538 6.96 9.37 -32.42
CA ASN A 538 7.58 9.01 -33.71
C ASN A 538 8.82 9.88 -34.01
N ARG A 539 8.75 11.16 -33.71
CA ARG A 539 9.88 12.08 -33.95
C ARG A 539 10.97 11.98 -32.90
N LEU A 540 10.61 11.68 -31.65
CA LEU A 540 11.58 11.45 -30.58
C LEU A 540 12.34 10.13 -30.80
N GLU A 541 11.65 9.06 -31.21
CA GLU A 541 12.25 7.78 -31.57
C GLU A 541 13.35 7.94 -32.62
N GLN A 542 13.09 8.67 -33.70
CA GLN A 542 14.10 8.95 -34.74
C GLN A 542 15.36 9.65 -34.18
N ARG A 543 15.19 10.58 -33.23
CA ARG A 543 16.31 11.28 -32.60
C ARG A 543 17.12 10.41 -31.67
N LEU A 544 16.45 9.54 -30.93
CA LEU A 544 17.08 8.60 -29.99
C LEU A 544 17.77 7.47 -30.76
N GLU A 545 17.17 6.98 -31.84
CA GLU A 545 17.79 6.00 -32.73
C GLU A 545 19.09 6.53 -33.37
N ALA A 546 19.11 7.80 -33.80
CA ALA A 546 20.30 8.47 -34.31
C ALA A 546 21.44 8.54 -33.25
N LYS A 547 21.13 8.40 -31.97
CA LYS A 547 22.06 8.31 -30.83
C LYS A 547 22.30 6.87 -30.34
N SER A 548 21.82 5.88 -31.08
CA SER A 548 21.87 4.45 -30.71
C SER A 548 21.17 4.13 -29.39
N ILE A 549 20.12 4.88 -29.05
CA ILE A 549 19.28 4.66 -27.86
C ILE A 549 17.98 4.02 -28.30
N ALA A 550 17.75 2.78 -27.84
CA ALA A 550 16.53 2.04 -28.15
C ALA A 550 15.35 2.57 -27.31
N THR A 551 14.17 2.58 -27.93
CA THR A 551 12.91 3.01 -27.30
C THR A 551 11.89 1.88 -27.24
N TYR A 552 10.99 1.97 -26.27
CA TYR A 552 9.83 1.10 -26.14
C TYR A 552 8.56 1.95 -26.06
N ASN A 553 7.87 2.04 -27.18
CA ASN A 553 6.65 2.81 -27.29
C ASN A 553 5.45 1.96 -26.85
N VAL A 554 4.94 2.25 -25.67
CA VAL A 554 3.80 1.53 -25.07
C VAL A 554 2.50 1.77 -25.85
N MET A 555 2.46 2.79 -26.73
CA MET A 555 1.27 3.13 -27.53
C MET A 555 1.12 2.26 -28.77
N ASP A 556 2.20 1.69 -29.31
CA ASP A 556 2.22 1.05 -30.63
C ASP A 556 1.45 -0.27 -30.73
N ARG A 557 1.05 -0.87 -29.61
CA ARG A 557 0.42 -2.19 -29.57
C ARG A 557 -0.75 -2.27 -28.61
N ASP A 558 -1.84 -2.86 -29.07
CA ASP A 558 -3.04 -3.11 -28.24
C ASP A 558 -2.82 -4.11 -27.11
N TYR A 559 -1.77 -4.94 -27.18
CA TYR A 559 -1.47 -6.04 -26.26
C TYR A 559 -0.14 -5.86 -25.53
N VAL A 560 0.17 -4.65 -25.10
CA VAL A 560 1.34 -4.41 -24.26
C VAL A 560 1.03 -4.90 -22.85
N LYS A 561 1.77 -5.91 -22.37
CA LYS A 561 1.63 -6.46 -21.02
C LYS A 561 2.53 -5.79 -20.00
N GLY A 562 3.63 -5.17 -20.43
CA GLY A 562 4.60 -4.52 -19.54
C GLY A 562 4.81 -3.04 -19.89
N PHE A 563 5.22 -2.26 -18.91
CA PHE A 563 5.57 -0.83 -19.07
C PHE A 563 7.04 -0.63 -19.44
N TYR A 564 7.89 -1.55 -19.02
CA TYR A 564 9.33 -1.49 -19.24
C TYR A 564 9.80 -2.60 -20.17
N ARG A 565 10.87 -2.30 -20.90
CA ARG A 565 11.66 -3.28 -21.63
C ARG A 565 13.14 -3.00 -21.37
N GLU A 566 13.87 -4.03 -20.96
CA GLU A 566 15.30 -3.95 -20.69
C GLU A 566 16.05 -3.34 -21.88
N GLY A 567 16.97 -2.41 -21.59
CA GLY A 567 17.76 -1.68 -22.60
C GLY A 567 16.99 -0.64 -23.39
N ASN A 568 15.73 -0.29 -23.04
CA ASN A 568 14.92 0.65 -23.78
C ASN A 568 14.38 1.79 -22.90
N VAL A 569 14.35 3.01 -23.46
CA VAL A 569 13.63 4.15 -22.89
C VAL A 569 12.13 4.00 -23.17
N THR A 570 11.31 4.12 -22.13
CA THR A 570 9.85 3.97 -22.25
C THR A 570 9.20 5.25 -22.76
N LEU A 571 8.34 5.16 -23.78
CA LEU A 571 7.48 6.25 -24.26
C LEU A 571 6.02 5.90 -23.98
N SER A 572 5.28 6.78 -23.28
CA SER A 572 3.94 6.46 -22.80
C SER A 572 3.01 7.68 -22.74
N SER A 573 1.71 7.47 -22.95
CA SER A 573 0.71 8.44 -22.54
C SER A 573 0.52 8.41 -21.02
N ILE A 574 -0.07 9.47 -20.48
CA ILE A 574 -0.37 9.56 -19.03
C ILE A 574 -1.25 8.39 -18.54
N PHE A 575 -2.21 7.95 -19.34
CA PHE A 575 -3.11 6.84 -18.97
C PHE A 575 -2.40 5.48 -18.86
N LYS A 576 -1.44 5.20 -19.75
CA LYS A 576 -0.67 3.96 -19.72
C LYS A 576 0.50 4.02 -18.73
N ALA A 577 0.97 5.23 -18.37
CA ALA A 577 1.99 5.44 -17.35
C ALA A 577 1.45 5.29 -15.93
N LYS A 578 0.13 5.41 -15.73
CA LYS A 578 -0.48 5.31 -14.40
C LYS A 578 -0.16 3.97 -13.74
N GLY A 579 0.12 3.99 -12.42
CA GLY A 579 0.57 2.81 -11.65
C GLY A 579 2.06 2.47 -11.82
N ASN A 580 2.71 2.93 -12.90
CA ASN A 580 4.13 2.70 -13.16
C ASN A 580 5.00 3.87 -12.68
N GLU A 581 6.32 3.71 -12.65
CA GLU A 581 7.26 4.70 -12.15
C GLU A 581 8.65 4.54 -12.81
N ALA A 582 9.42 5.62 -12.89
CA ALA A 582 10.79 5.58 -13.39
C ALA A 582 11.72 6.44 -12.51
N ALA A 583 13.02 6.18 -12.53
CA ALA A 583 13.98 6.98 -11.79
C ALA A 583 14.01 8.43 -12.32
N MET A 584 14.00 8.58 -13.65
CA MET A 584 13.91 9.85 -14.35
C MET A 584 12.69 9.87 -15.28
N VAL A 585 11.85 10.89 -15.14
CA VAL A 585 10.66 11.06 -15.99
C VAL A 585 10.74 12.38 -16.72
N PHE A 586 10.53 12.32 -18.02
CA PHE A 586 10.29 13.48 -18.89
C PHE A 586 8.78 13.63 -19.07
N VAL A 587 8.24 14.76 -18.65
CA VAL A 587 6.85 15.14 -18.90
C VAL A 587 6.86 16.20 -19.98
N ILE A 588 6.38 15.82 -21.17
CA ILE A 588 6.50 16.60 -22.41
C ILE A 588 5.14 17.08 -22.91
N GLY A 589 5.11 18.09 -23.79
CA GLY A 589 3.87 18.67 -24.28
C GLY A 589 3.06 19.35 -23.16
N CYS A 590 3.74 19.96 -22.19
CA CYS A 590 3.10 20.61 -21.03
C CYS A 590 2.42 21.93 -21.38
N ASP A 591 2.55 22.44 -22.60
CA ASP A 591 1.86 23.63 -23.11
C ASP A 591 0.32 23.49 -23.02
N VAL A 592 -0.22 22.26 -23.14
CA VAL A 592 -1.66 22.01 -22.96
C VAL A 592 -2.20 22.35 -21.57
N PHE A 593 -1.32 22.56 -20.58
CA PHE A 593 -1.71 22.93 -19.22
C PHE A 593 -2.21 24.36 -19.13
N GLY A 594 -1.57 25.31 -19.84
CA GLY A 594 -1.88 26.74 -19.75
C GLY A 594 -3.36 27.04 -19.98
N ASP A 595 -3.94 26.51 -21.07
CA ASP A 595 -5.35 26.70 -21.43
C ASP A 595 -6.33 25.96 -20.50
N LYS A 596 -5.83 24.98 -19.74
CA LYS A 596 -6.63 24.09 -18.86
C LYS A 596 -6.24 24.19 -17.39
N LYS A 597 -5.59 25.27 -16.99
CA LYS A 597 -5.10 25.47 -15.61
C LYS A 597 -6.17 25.36 -14.53
N ASP A 598 -7.42 25.64 -14.86
CA ASP A 598 -8.56 25.56 -13.95
C ASP A 598 -9.30 24.21 -14.00
N SER A 599 -8.85 23.29 -14.85
CA SER A 599 -9.45 21.96 -14.96
C SER A 599 -8.88 20.99 -13.90
N ARG A 600 -9.75 20.49 -13.01
CA ARG A 600 -9.39 19.46 -12.03
C ARG A 600 -8.76 18.22 -12.70
N ILE A 601 -9.31 17.77 -13.82
CA ILE A 601 -8.78 16.59 -14.56
C ILE A 601 -7.36 16.88 -15.06
N MET A 602 -7.09 18.06 -15.60
CA MET A 602 -5.74 18.42 -16.05
C MET A 602 -4.76 18.51 -14.87
N ARG A 603 -5.20 19.06 -13.75
CA ARG A 603 -4.42 19.14 -12.52
C ARG A 603 -4.07 17.74 -11.99
N ASN A 604 -5.03 16.82 -11.98
CA ASN A 604 -4.80 15.43 -11.60
C ASN A 604 -3.87 14.70 -12.58
N LYS A 605 -3.93 15.01 -13.89
CA LYS A 605 -2.97 14.48 -14.88
C LYS A 605 -1.55 14.96 -14.60
N VAL A 606 -1.36 16.24 -14.30
CA VAL A 606 -0.05 16.80 -13.94
C VAL A 606 0.47 16.15 -12.64
N PHE A 607 -0.35 16.08 -11.59
CA PHE A 607 0.00 15.37 -10.36
C PHE A 607 0.42 13.93 -10.64
N THR A 608 -0.39 13.21 -11.41
CA THR A 608 -0.12 11.81 -11.75
C THR A 608 1.17 11.67 -12.55
N ALA A 609 1.42 12.52 -13.55
CA ALA A 609 2.64 12.46 -14.37
C ALA A 609 3.89 12.75 -13.54
N PHE A 610 3.85 13.78 -12.70
CA PHE A 610 5.01 14.20 -11.90
C PHE A 610 5.36 13.16 -10.83
N THR A 611 4.35 12.57 -10.20
CA THR A 611 4.55 11.51 -9.20
C THR A 611 5.02 10.17 -9.79
N ARG A 612 5.18 10.05 -11.12
CA ARG A 612 5.88 8.90 -11.74
C ARG A 612 7.39 8.99 -11.58
N ALA A 613 7.94 10.20 -11.36
CA ALA A 613 9.38 10.38 -11.18
C ALA A 613 9.81 10.05 -9.75
N LYS A 614 10.74 9.11 -9.59
CA LYS A 614 11.32 8.82 -8.26
C LYS A 614 12.21 9.97 -7.80
N ILE A 615 13.18 10.38 -8.63
CA ILE A 615 14.24 11.31 -8.23
C ILE A 615 14.38 12.49 -9.19
N TRP A 616 14.24 12.28 -10.50
CA TRP A 616 14.46 13.34 -11.49
C TRP A 616 13.22 13.53 -12.37
N LEU A 617 12.75 14.78 -12.37
CA LEU A 617 11.64 15.23 -13.19
C LEU A 617 12.16 16.25 -14.21
N ARG A 618 11.84 16.05 -15.49
CA ARG A 618 12.14 16.91 -16.61
C ARG A 618 10.84 17.36 -17.23
N ILE A 619 10.60 18.65 -17.31
CA ILE A 619 9.34 19.23 -17.78
C ILE A 619 9.63 20.05 -19.03
N SER A 620 8.87 19.85 -20.10
CA SER A 620 9.01 20.66 -21.31
C SER A 620 7.66 20.94 -21.99
N GLY A 621 7.64 22.00 -22.76
CA GLY A 621 6.54 22.41 -23.62
C GLY A 621 6.98 23.48 -24.61
N THR A 622 6.20 23.71 -25.66
CA THR A 622 6.53 24.54 -26.79
C THR A 622 5.82 25.89 -26.73
N GLY A 623 6.56 26.99 -26.97
CA GLY A 623 6.06 28.38 -27.02
C GLY A 623 6.48 29.22 -25.82
N GLU A 624 6.49 30.54 -26.00
CA GLU A 624 7.02 31.50 -25.00
C GLU A 624 6.16 31.57 -23.73
N GLU A 625 4.86 31.37 -23.83
CA GLU A 625 3.90 31.50 -22.73
C GLU A 625 3.42 30.13 -22.20
N CYS A 626 3.85 29.02 -22.81
CA CYS A 626 3.28 27.70 -22.59
C CYS A 626 3.38 27.22 -21.13
N LEU A 627 4.49 27.48 -20.47
CA LEU A 627 4.75 27.04 -19.08
C LEU A 627 4.61 28.17 -18.06
N LYS A 628 4.17 29.35 -18.46
CA LYS A 628 4.13 30.56 -17.60
C LYS A 628 3.40 30.32 -16.29
N GLN A 629 2.19 29.74 -16.35
CA GLN A 629 1.40 29.43 -15.16
C GLN A 629 2.08 28.38 -14.26
N MET A 630 2.61 27.32 -14.86
CA MET A 630 3.30 26.27 -14.13
C MET A 630 4.57 26.81 -13.44
N LEU A 631 5.37 27.61 -14.15
CA LEU A 631 6.54 28.26 -13.61
C LEU A 631 6.19 29.24 -12.48
N TYR A 632 5.10 30.02 -12.64
CA TYR A 632 4.62 30.92 -11.62
C TYR A 632 4.29 30.17 -10.32
N GLU A 633 3.47 29.12 -10.39
CA GLU A 633 3.06 28.33 -9.22
C GLU A 633 4.27 27.64 -8.54
N MET A 634 5.22 27.15 -9.33
CA MET A 634 6.44 26.54 -8.80
C MET A 634 7.37 27.57 -8.14
N ASN A 635 7.45 28.79 -8.67
CA ASN A 635 8.22 29.87 -8.06
C ASN A 635 7.57 30.32 -6.75
N GLN A 636 6.24 30.45 -6.70
CA GLN A 636 5.54 30.74 -5.45
C GLN A 636 5.83 29.69 -4.38
N LEU A 637 5.75 28.40 -4.71
CA LEU A 637 6.12 27.34 -3.78
C LEU A 637 7.57 27.46 -3.28
N LYS A 638 8.50 27.86 -4.16
CA LYS A 638 9.90 28.07 -3.79
C LYS A 638 10.09 29.29 -2.89
N GLU A 639 9.39 30.38 -3.15
CA GLU A 639 9.39 31.60 -2.34
C GLU A 639 8.86 31.34 -0.92
N HIS A 640 7.91 30.45 -0.78
CA HIS A 640 7.38 29.97 0.51
C HIS A 640 8.18 28.80 1.11
N GLU A 641 9.44 28.60 0.73
CA GLU A 641 10.35 27.58 1.29
C GLU A 641 9.77 26.14 1.21
N PHE A 642 9.03 25.84 0.16
CA PHE A 642 8.32 24.57 -0.05
C PHE A 642 7.25 24.25 1.01
N LYS A 643 6.68 25.28 1.66
CA LYS A 643 5.43 25.21 2.43
C LYS A 643 4.26 25.65 1.56
N PHE A 644 3.09 25.14 1.84
CA PHE A 644 1.86 25.60 1.19
C PHE A 644 1.27 26.74 2.01
N ASP A 645 1.23 27.95 1.46
CA ASP A 645 0.67 29.14 2.09
C ASP A 645 -0.41 29.70 1.15
N PHE A 646 -1.68 29.53 1.52
CA PHE A 646 -2.80 29.85 0.63
C PHE A 646 -4.08 30.17 1.39
N LEU A 647 -5.04 30.83 0.70
CA LEU A 647 -6.41 30.98 1.18
C LEU A 647 -7.20 29.71 0.88
N ASN A 648 -7.68 29.03 1.92
CA ASN A 648 -8.47 27.80 1.79
C ASN A 648 -9.89 28.11 1.33
N LYS A 649 -10.07 28.27 0.02
CA LYS A 649 -11.38 28.45 -0.64
C LYS A 649 -11.43 27.60 -1.90
N PRO A 650 -11.50 26.25 -1.77
CA PRO A 650 -11.43 25.36 -2.91
C PRO A 650 -12.71 25.38 -3.75
N THR A 651 -12.57 25.08 -5.04
CA THR A 651 -13.69 24.83 -5.95
C THR A 651 -14.24 23.42 -5.75
N HIS A 652 -13.38 22.47 -5.33
CA HIS A 652 -13.72 21.08 -5.07
C HIS A 652 -13.10 20.61 -3.75
N LEU A 653 -13.88 19.97 -2.91
CA LEU A 653 -13.40 19.27 -1.73
C LEU A 653 -13.18 17.79 -2.07
N LEU A 654 -12.06 17.26 -1.59
CA LEU A 654 -11.69 15.86 -1.75
C LEU A 654 -12.16 15.08 -0.53
N ASP A 655 -12.82 13.97 -0.79
CA ASP A 655 -13.29 12.91 0.10
C ASP A 655 -13.77 13.35 1.51
N LYS A 656 -15.07 13.42 1.70
CA LYS A 656 -15.72 13.75 2.97
C LYS A 656 -15.59 12.66 4.06
N ASP A 657 -15.09 11.48 3.71
CA ASP A 657 -15.17 10.29 4.55
C ASP A 657 -13.90 10.01 5.38
N TRP A 658 -12.83 10.80 5.17
CA TRP A 658 -11.52 10.49 5.77
C TRP A 658 -11.50 10.68 7.29
N ASN A 659 -12.22 11.68 7.80
CA ASN A 659 -12.12 12.10 9.20
C ASN A 659 -13.02 11.41 10.18
N GLU A 660 -14.29 11.22 9.84
CA GLU A 660 -15.27 10.67 10.78
C GLU A 660 -14.84 9.30 11.32
N ARG A 661 -13.96 8.60 10.58
CA ARG A 661 -13.53 7.25 10.91
C ARG A 661 -12.24 7.19 11.73
N SER A 662 -11.27 8.05 11.47
CA SER A 662 -10.04 8.04 12.28
C SER A 662 -10.33 8.57 13.69
N GLU A 663 -11.15 9.62 13.83
CA GLU A 663 -11.59 10.13 15.14
C GLU A 663 -12.49 9.13 15.87
N ASN A 664 -13.43 8.50 15.18
CA ASN A 664 -14.26 7.47 15.79
C ASN A 664 -13.45 6.24 16.18
N TYR A 665 -12.48 5.83 15.36
CA TYR A 665 -11.60 4.72 15.69
C TYR A 665 -10.73 5.03 16.90
N ASP A 666 -10.08 6.19 16.94
CA ASP A 666 -9.24 6.59 18.07
C ASP A 666 -10.07 6.80 19.34
N ASN A 667 -11.29 7.33 19.20
CA ASN A 667 -12.24 7.45 20.32
C ASN A 667 -12.79 6.08 20.75
N GLU A 668 -13.08 5.17 19.83
CA GLU A 668 -13.53 3.81 20.14
C GLU A 668 -12.40 2.97 20.74
N GLN A 669 -11.17 3.13 20.27
CA GLN A 669 -9.99 2.49 20.85
C GLN A 669 -9.75 2.99 22.27
N ALA A 670 -9.78 4.31 22.50
CA ALA A 670 -9.64 4.92 23.80
C ALA A 670 -10.78 4.49 24.75
N PHE A 671 -12.01 4.42 24.24
CA PHE A 671 -13.17 3.94 25.00
C PHE A 671 -13.05 2.44 25.31
N TYR A 672 -12.55 1.63 24.37
CA TYR A 672 -12.33 0.21 24.61
C TYR A 672 -11.20 -0.02 25.63
N GLU A 673 -10.14 0.78 25.59
CA GLU A 673 -9.06 0.76 26.61
C GLU A 673 -9.59 1.18 27.97
N GLU A 674 -10.47 2.20 28.05
CA GLU A 674 -11.15 2.62 29.27
C GLU A 674 -12.06 1.50 29.83
N LEU A 675 -12.78 0.78 28.96
CA LEU A 675 -13.58 -0.38 29.36
C LEU A 675 -12.72 -1.54 29.88
N LEU A 676 -11.58 -1.80 29.25
CA LEU A 676 -10.62 -2.78 29.74
C LEU A 676 -10.05 -2.39 31.10
N GLU A 677 -9.70 -1.12 31.30
CA GLU A 677 -9.22 -0.63 32.59
C GLU A 677 -10.31 -0.71 33.68
N MET A 678 -11.57 -0.39 33.35
CA MET A 678 -12.69 -0.58 34.26
C MET A 678 -12.96 -2.06 34.57
N SER A 679 -12.83 -2.94 33.59
CA SER A 679 -12.94 -4.39 33.74
C SER A 679 -11.88 -4.90 34.74
N ARG A 680 -10.64 -4.48 34.58
CA ARG A 680 -9.51 -4.81 35.49
C ARG A 680 -9.75 -4.29 36.91
N LYS A 681 -10.14 -3.02 37.06
CA LYS A 681 -10.38 -2.39 38.39
C LYS A 681 -11.56 -3.01 39.14
N LYS A 682 -12.58 -3.49 38.45
CA LYS A 682 -13.82 -3.99 39.06
C LYS A 682 -13.93 -5.52 39.05
N GLY A 683 -13.05 -6.24 38.35
CA GLY A 683 -13.11 -7.71 38.22
C GLY A 683 -14.37 -8.19 37.49
N ILE A 684 -14.89 -7.39 36.57
CA ILE A 684 -16.13 -7.66 35.82
C ILE A 684 -15.78 -7.69 34.34
N SER A 685 -16.30 -8.67 33.58
CA SER A 685 -16.03 -8.78 32.13
C SER A 685 -16.47 -7.52 31.36
N VAL A 686 -15.75 -7.19 30.28
CA VAL A 686 -16.04 -6.04 29.40
C VAL A 686 -17.49 -6.11 28.89
N ASP A 687 -17.98 -7.29 28.50
CA ASP A 687 -19.38 -7.47 28.05
C ASP A 687 -20.39 -7.06 29.08
N ARG A 688 -20.11 -7.33 30.36
CA ARG A 688 -21.01 -6.97 31.45
C ARG A 688 -20.97 -5.47 31.73
N ILE A 689 -19.82 -4.82 31.56
CA ILE A 689 -19.69 -3.36 31.65
C ILE A 689 -20.44 -2.70 30.49
N LEU A 690 -20.31 -3.19 29.26
CA LEU A 690 -21.04 -2.72 28.09
C LEU A 690 -22.56 -2.85 28.28
N GLN A 691 -23.04 -3.96 28.83
CA GLN A 691 -24.47 -4.16 29.14
C GLN A 691 -24.97 -3.12 30.17
N MET A 692 -24.15 -2.83 31.19
CA MET A 692 -24.48 -1.80 32.19
C MET A 692 -24.51 -0.40 31.59
N TYR A 693 -23.58 -0.07 30.68
CA TYR A 693 -23.55 1.21 29.94
C TYR A 693 -24.75 1.37 29.04
N THR A 694 -25.09 0.32 28.28
CA THR A 694 -26.25 0.32 27.35
C THR A 694 -27.56 0.43 28.13
N GLN A 695 -27.66 -0.17 29.30
CA GLN A 695 -28.83 -0.10 30.15
C GLN A 695 -29.00 1.30 30.77
N LYS A 696 -27.89 1.90 31.22
CA LYS A 696 -27.89 3.26 31.77
C LYS A 696 -28.26 4.30 30.71
N LYS A 697 -27.72 4.18 29.48
CA LYS A 697 -28.07 5.08 28.37
C LYS A 697 -29.55 5.00 28.01
N LYS A 698 -30.17 3.81 28.05
CA LYS A 698 -31.61 3.63 27.84
C LYS A 698 -32.48 4.18 28.99
N GLU A 699 -31.96 4.25 30.20
CA GLU A 699 -32.62 4.85 31.34
C GLU A 699 -32.52 6.39 31.30
N ASP A 700 -31.38 6.93 30.91
CA ASP A 700 -31.17 8.37 30.73
C ASP A 700 -32.01 8.92 29.55
N GLU A 701 -32.10 8.20 28.42
CA GLU A 701 -32.97 8.58 27.28
C GLU A 701 -34.49 8.54 27.61
N LYS A 702 -34.90 7.77 28.63
CA LYS A 702 -36.30 7.75 29.10
C LYS A 702 -36.63 8.85 30.11
N ILE A 703 -35.62 9.57 30.60
CA ILE A 703 -35.83 10.69 31.54
C ILE A 703 -35.92 12.01 30.77
N ASP A 704 -35.40 12.06 29.52
CA ASP A 704 -35.45 13.24 28.64
C ASP A 704 -36.66 13.24 27.67
N GLU A 705 -37.48 12.17 27.64
CA GLU A 705 -38.85 12.12 27.07
C GLU A 705 -39.90 12.39 28.17
#